data_b1f200514319d5b3b09339991c312d4b
#
_entry.id   b1f200514319d5b3b09339991c312d4b
#
_cell.length_a   1.000
_cell.length_b   1.000
_cell.length_c   1.000
_cell.angle_alpha   90.00
_cell.angle_beta   90.00
_cell.angle_gamma   90.00
#
_symmetry.space_group_name_H-M   'P 1'
#
loop_
_entity.id
_entity.type
_entity.pdbx_description
1 polymer ?
#
loop_
_entity_poly.entity_id
_entity_poly.type
_entity_poly.pdbx_seq_one_letter_code
_entity_poly.pdbx_strand_id
1 'polypeptide(L)'
;MDLRDQLQQTLGDAYTIDHELKSGGMAHVFVAEETALGRKVVVKVLNTEIGQALSAERFAREVKLAASLQHPNIVPLLQTGKARDLLYYTMPFIKGDSLRARLRQEGALSMEQRIAILRDVACALEFAHGEGIVHRDIKPENILLAGTAAVVTDFGIAKALSVSLRPDIDATSTSQFPFTLTGTGMALGTPAYVAPEQAAGEEGVDHRADIYSWGIVAYEVLAGVHPFDGKKGARQLIAAHLSERPTELDQRVTGLPTSLTTLVMKSLEKDPSQRPQSAHEIVDTLSRLSYDPAQVRTIRAARSRRITVAAVVVGLLLIGAYLGRGGILSASHSPQPQGSLAVLPFSNVGGDTANAYFAAGIADELTSELAKVPGLRVASRTSAFAVRSRGDLDVREIGKRLGVNAVLEGTVRRSSGRLRVSAQLSNADDGLALWSETYERENKDIFAVQDDITRAIVGALRPRLSPVAATKSDSSLKGSGTDDLEAYDLYLRGRYLVERRGKGVEQAVAYFTQAINKDHGFAKAYAELSAALELLPYFSPTPAYSVEARAIAAANRAISLDPKLGEPHAALALAYMHALRWEESEAEFKRAVAIDSTSPTSRTQYARYLMMLNRIPEALTQFRIARRLDPLAGTASVWLSYTLFLAGKRDEALAESKRALELDPDLPTARIFLASERALIGNRDEARAILRGGLPETPWNGMSAYVFGRIGDTSEVNKILTKLNALPRDTWMINTARAYAYLGIEKPDLAVSSLEAAAAARETTPSWIFLADPGFDPVRGSPGFAKVVKAFRLENHGLTSKNGARPAPERMGSNLL
;
A
#
# COMPACT_ATOMS: atom_id res chain seq x y z
N MET A 1 -6.54 -46.89 8.41
CA MET A 1 -6.85 -45.53 8.86
C MET A 1 -6.38 -44.62 7.77
N ASP A 2 -7.25 -43.80 7.27
CA ASP A 2 -6.90 -42.86 6.18
C ASP A 2 -5.82 -41.86 6.69
N LEU A 3 -4.94 -41.38 5.79
CA LEU A 3 -3.87 -40.44 6.11
C LEU A 3 -4.42 -39.15 6.78
N ARG A 4 -5.59 -38.68 6.32
CA ARG A 4 -6.32 -37.57 6.89
C ARG A 4 -6.67 -37.82 8.37
N ASP A 5 -7.19 -39.01 8.71
CA ASP A 5 -7.59 -39.38 10.08
C ASP A 5 -6.36 -39.45 11.00
N GLN A 6 -5.25 -40.00 10.50
CA GLN A 6 -3.99 -40.07 11.25
C GLN A 6 -3.44 -38.69 11.55
N LEU A 7 -3.50 -37.82 10.56
CA LEU A 7 -3.03 -36.43 10.68
C LEU A 7 -3.91 -35.65 11.65
N GLN A 8 -5.25 -35.79 11.55
CA GLN A 8 -6.20 -35.12 12.46
C GLN A 8 -6.00 -35.56 13.91
N GLN A 9 -5.80 -36.86 14.16
CA GLN A 9 -5.50 -37.35 15.51
C GLN A 9 -4.22 -36.74 16.09
N THR A 10 -3.21 -36.49 15.27
CA THR A 10 -1.92 -35.98 15.74
C THR A 10 -1.94 -34.47 15.93
N LEU A 11 -2.63 -33.74 15.06
CA LEU A 11 -2.77 -32.28 15.15
C LEU A 11 -3.76 -31.91 16.30
N GLY A 12 -4.58 -32.87 16.78
CA GLY A 12 -5.50 -32.70 17.89
C GLY A 12 -6.48 -31.53 17.65
N ASP A 13 -6.78 -30.81 18.71
CA ASP A 13 -7.70 -29.67 18.68
C ASP A 13 -7.05 -28.38 18.14
N ALA A 14 -5.72 -28.38 17.87
CA ALA A 14 -5.02 -27.19 17.38
C ALA A 14 -5.37 -26.87 15.92
N TYR A 15 -5.67 -27.89 15.12
CA TYR A 15 -6.02 -27.75 13.70
C TYR A 15 -7.18 -28.67 13.32
N THR A 16 -8.11 -28.14 12.55
CA THR A 16 -9.20 -28.92 11.92
C THR A 16 -8.93 -29.07 10.44
N ILE A 17 -8.73 -30.31 9.96
CA ILE A 17 -8.45 -30.58 8.54
C ILE A 17 -9.73 -30.45 7.73
N ASP A 18 -9.74 -29.54 6.75
CA ASP A 18 -10.86 -29.28 5.84
C ASP A 18 -10.86 -30.32 4.69
N HIS A 19 -9.91 -30.21 3.75
CA HIS A 19 -9.80 -31.12 2.60
C HIS A 19 -8.36 -31.22 2.08
N GLU A 20 -8.12 -32.25 1.27
CA GLU A 20 -6.85 -32.40 0.55
C GLU A 20 -6.86 -31.58 -0.74
N LEU A 21 -5.86 -30.68 -0.91
CA LEU A 21 -5.68 -29.87 -2.12
C LEU A 21 -5.01 -30.67 -3.24
N LYS A 22 -4.01 -31.46 -2.88
CA LYS A 22 -3.18 -32.20 -3.83
C LYS A 22 -2.54 -33.43 -3.18
N SER A 23 -2.66 -34.57 -3.82
CA SER A 23 -1.86 -35.76 -3.58
C SER A 23 -0.77 -35.84 -4.63
N GLY A 24 0.50 -35.96 -4.25
CA GLY A 24 1.64 -36.03 -5.18
C GLY A 24 2.74 -36.97 -4.68
N GLY A 25 3.66 -37.35 -5.58
CA GLY A 25 4.71 -38.34 -5.30
C GLY A 25 5.62 -38.06 -4.09
N MET A 26 5.70 -36.79 -3.60
CA MET A 26 6.59 -36.41 -2.50
C MET A 26 5.86 -36.00 -1.23
N ALA A 27 4.65 -35.47 -1.31
CA ALA A 27 3.92 -34.95 -0.17
C ALA A 27 2.41 -34.87 -0.44
N HIS A 28 1.61 -34.99 0.60
CA HIS A 28 0.20 -34.68 0.64
C HIS A 28 -0.01 -33.27 1.17
N VAL A 29 -0.91 -32.51 0.57
CA VAL A 29 -1.18 -31.11 0.90
C VAL A 29 -2.63 -30.95 1.34
N PHE A 30 -2.84 -30.58 2.59
CA PHE A 30 -4.18 -30.39 3.17
C PHE A 30 -4.42 -28.91 3.50
N VAL A 31 -5.66 -28.46 3.34
CA VAL A 31 -6.15 -27.23 3.97
C VAL A 31 -6.66 -27.57 5.34
N ALA A 32 -6.29 -26.78 6.32
CA ALA A 32 -6.78 -26.90 7.69
C ALA A 32 -7.12 -25.50 8.25
N GLU A 33 -7.92 -25.47 9.29
CA GLU A 33 -8.19 -24.27 10.08
C GLU A 33 -7.44 -24.37 11.41
N GLU A 34 -6.63 -23.35 11.71
CA GLU A 34 -5.98 -23.19 13.00
C GLU A 34 -7.02 -22.72 14.02
N THR A 35 -7.42 -23.59 14.94
CA THR A 35 -8.55 -23.38 15.84
C THR A 35 -8.38 -22.14 16.74
N ALA A 36 -7.16 -21.92 17.24
CA ALA A 36 -6.86 -20.80 18.14
C ALA A 36 -7.03 -19.42 17.50
N LEU A 37 -6.82 -19.29 16.18
CA LEU A 37 -6.84 -18.02 15.44
C LEU A 37 -7.97 -17.96 14.40
N GLY A 38 -8.69 -19.05 14.15
CA GLY A 38 -9.76 -19.13 13.13
C GLY A 38 -9.27 -18.82 11.71
N ARG A 39 -8.00 -19.13 11.41
CA ARG A 39 -7.41 -18.86 10.10
C ARG A 39 -7.09 -20.13 9.32
N LYS A 40 -7.22 -20.03 7.99
CA LYS A 40 -6.83 -21.14 7.10
C LYS A 40 -5.32 -21.25 6.97
N VAL A 41 -4.83 -22.46 7.07
CA VAL A 41 -3.42 -22.83 6.87
C VAL A 41 -3.33 -24.02 5.91
N VAL A 42 -2.16 -24.21 5.34
CA VAL A 42 -1.80 -25.40 4.58
C VAL A 42 -0.93 -26.28 5.46
N VAL A 43 -1.29 -27.55 5.56
CA VAL A 43 -0.49 -28.60 6.21
C VAL A 43 0.08 -29.50 5.13
N LYS A 44 1.40 -29.54 5.01
CA LYS A 44 2.09 -30.38 4.03
C LYS A 44 2.78 -31.54 4.75
N VAL A 45 2.41 -32.75 4.37
CA VAL A 45 2.86 -34.00 4.98
C VAL A 45 3.75 -34.76 4.00
N LEU A 46 4.97 -35.09 4.38
CA LEU A 46 5.88 -35.90 3.57
C LEU A 46 5.42 -37.33 3.49
N ASN A 47 5.58 -37.95 2.32
CA ASN A 47 5.24 -39.40 2.16
C ASN A 47 6.09 -40.25 3.08
N THR A 48 5.51 -41.36 3.56
CA THR A 48 6.07 -42.27 4.57
C THR A 48 7.47 -42.78 4.20
N GLU A 49 7.69 -43.10 2.92
CA GLU A 49 8.99 -43.58 2.41
C GLU A 49 10.08 -42.51 2.56
N ILE A 50 9.75 -41.27 2.30
CA ILE A 50 10.65 -40.12 2.44
C ILE A 50 10.84 -39.78 3.92
N GLY A 51 9.78 -39.82 4.71
CA GLY A 51 9.82 -39.53 6.15
C GLY A 51 10.67 -40.53 6.95
N GLN A 52 10.74 -41.80 6.53
CA GLN A 52 11.59 -42.85 7.14
C GLN A 52 13.06 -42.71 6.75
N ALA A 53 13.36 -42.24 5.54
CA ALA A 53 14.74 -41.95 5.06
C ALA A 53 15.35 -40.69 5.67
N LEU A 54 14.52 -39.79 6.19
CA LEU A 54 14.94 -38.49 6.75
C LEU A 54 14.96 -38.55 8.29
N SER A 55 16.10 -38.19 8.92
CA SER A 55 16.05 -38.02 10.37
C SER A 55 15.20 -36.79 10.74
N ALA A 56 14.32 -36.93 11.73
CA ALA A 56 13.46 -35.82 12.18
C ALA A 56 14.26 -34.59 12.61
N GLU A 57 15.44 -34.77 13.15
CA GLU A 57 16.36 -33.69 13.57
C GLU A 57 16.91 -32.89 12.36
N ARG A 58 17.25 -33.60 11.29
CA ARG A 58 17.76 -32.98 10.06
C ARG A 58 16.66 -32.19 9.35
N PHE A 59 15.46 -32.77 9.24
CA PHE A 59 14.28 -32.11 8.73
C PHE A 59 13.98 -30.84 9.52
N ALA A 60 13.92 -30.91 10.86
CA ALA A 60 13.66 -29.76 11.71
C ALA A 60 14.71 -28.66 11.54
N ARG A 61 15.99 -29.00 11.29
CA ARG A 61 17.05 -28.01 11.04
C ARG A 61 16.84 -27.27 9.73
N GLU A 62 16.56 -27.96 8.62
CA GLU A 62 16.36 -27.35 7.30
C GLU A 62 15.08 -26.51 7.29
N VAL A 63 13.99 -27.01 7.92
CA VAL A 63 12.75 -26.24 8.06
C VAL A 63 12.98 -25.01 8.93
N LYS A 64 13.80 -25.08 9.98
CA LYS A 64 14.14 -23.92 10.82
C LYS A 64 14.91 -22.86 10.05
N LEU A 65 15.83 -23.26 9.16
CA LEU A 65 16.52 -22.34 8.26
C LEU A 65 15.52 -21.68 7.27
N ALA A 66 14.64 -22.46 6.66
CA ALA A 66 13.62 -21.91 5.76
C ALA A 66 12.61 -21.00 6.49
N ALA A 67 12.32 -21.29 7.76
CA ALA A 67 11.42 -20.46 8.59
C ALA A 67 12.02 -19.10 8.99
N SER A 68 13.35 -18.89 8.86
CA SER A 68 13.96 -17.58 9.07
C SER A 68 13.74 -16.61 7.90
N LEU A 69 13.30 -17.10 6.73
CA LEU A 69 13.06 -16.27 5.57
C LEU A 69 11.78 -15.44 5.76
N GLN A 70 11.94 -14.12 5.90
CA GLN A 70 10.84 -13.17 6.02
C GLN A 70 10.90 -12.16 4.89
N HIS A 71 10.19 -12.44 3.80
CA HIS A 71 10.17 -11.59 2.61
C HIS A 71 8.75 -11.55 2.01
N PRO A 72 8.26 -10.42 1.46
CA PRO A 72 6.91 -10.32 0.90
C PRO A 72 6.61 -11.30 -0.24
N ASN A 73 7.63 -11.73 -0.97
CA ASN A 73 7.51 -12.69 -2.06
C ASN A 73 7.88 -14.13 -1.65
N ILE A 74 7.99 -14.44 -0.35
CA ILE A 74 8.24 -15.79 0.18
C ILE A 74 7.12 -16.19 1.13
N VAL A 75 6.56 -17.39 0.96
CA VAL A 75 5.56 -17.93 1.89
C VAL A 75 6.28 -18.36 3.17
N PRO A 76 5.98 -17.73 4.35
CA PRO A 76 6.64 -18.09 5.59
C PRO A 76 6.20 -19.47 6.09
N LEU A 77 7.09 -20.21 6.74
CA LEU A 77 6.73 -21.41 7.48
C LEU A 77 6.27 -21.05 8.90
N LEU A 78 5.17 -21.65 9.34
CA LEU A 78 4.57 -21.36 10.66
C LEU A 78 5.05 -22.35 11.72
N GLN A 79 4.98 -23.65 11.41
CA GLN A 79 5.29 -24.71 12.36
C GLN A 79 5.81 -25.96 11.64
N THR A 80 6.61 -26.77 12.32
CA THR A 80 7.02 -28.11 11.89
C THR A 80 6.73 -29.11 12.99
N GLY A 81 6.46 -30.37 12.62
CA GLY A 81 6.17 -31.42 13.57
C GLY A 81 6.36 -32.82 12.99
N LYS A 82 6.26 -33.79 13.90
CA LYS A 82 6.23 -35.24 13.58
C LYS A 82 4.92 -35.82 14.07
N ALA A 83 4.17 -36.42 13.15
CA ALA A 83 2.92 -37.13 13.41
C ALA A 83 3.16 -38.65 13.33
N ARG A 84 3.48 -39.33 14.45
CA ARG A 84 3.99 -40.72 14.46
C ARG A 84 5.24 -40.81 13.57
N ASP A 85 5.13 -41.42 12.39
CA ASP A 85 6.22 -41.55 11.41
C ASP A 85 6.13 -40.54 10.26
N LEU A 86 5.14 -39.65 10.28
CA LEU A 86 4.92 -38.62 9.26
C LEU A 86 5.53 -37.30 9.69
N LEU A 87 6.40 -36.75 8.87
CA LEU A 87 6.93 -35.39 9.03
C LEU A 87 6.01 -34.40 8.33
N TYR A 88 5.67 -33.27 8.99
CA TYR A 88 4.84 -32.25 8.41
C TYR A 88 5.34 -30.84 8.76
N TYR A 89 4.90 -29.86 7.97
CA TYR A 89 5.02 -28.45 8.28
C TYR A 89 3.77 -27.69 7.86
N THR A 90 3.58 -26.53 8.48
CA THR A 90 2.42 -25.67 8.21
C THR A 90 2.87 -24.32 7.65
N MET A 91 2.03 -23.72 6.80
CA MET A 91 2.25 -22.42 6.21
C MET A 91 0.89 -21.70 6.03
N PRO A 92 0.83 -20.37 5.88
CA PRO A 92 -0.40 -19.65 5.60
C PRO A 92 -1.07 -20.18 4.32
N PHE A 93 -2.40 -20.25 4.31
CA PHE A 93 -3.15 -20.51 3.09
C PHE A 93 -3.16 -19.22 2.24
N ILE A 94 -2.46 -19.24 1.12
CA ILE A 94 -2.42 -18.13 0.16
C ILE A 94 -3.64 -18.22 -0.75
N LYS A 95 -4.50 -17.21 -0.71
CA LYS A 95 -5.70 -17.14 -1.55
C LYS A 95 -5.30 -16.71 -2.98
N GLY A 96 -5.27 -17.63 -3.91
CA GLY A 96 -4.91 -17.40 -5.31
C GLY A 96 -4.55 -18.69 -6.04
N ASP A 97 -4.26 -18.58 -7.33
CA ASP A 97 -3.87 -19.69 -8.18
C ASP A 97 -2.35 -19.88 -8.23
N SER A 98 -1.87 -21.07 -8.54
CA SER A 98 -0.46 -21.23 -8.92
C SER A 98 -0.21 -20.62 -10.31
N LEU A 99 1.03 -20.19 -10.55
CA LEU A 99 1.44 -19.70 -11.87
C LEU A 99 1.18 -20.78 -12.96
N ARG A 100 1.33 -22.07 -12.62
CA ARG A 100 0.99 -23.18 -13.52
C ARG A 100 -0.49 -23.17 -13.92
N ALA A 101 -1.40 -22.99 -12.97
CA ALA A 101 -2.83 -22.92 -13.24
C ALA A 101 -3.16 -21.70 -14.15
N ARG A 102 -2.51 -20.57 -13.88
CA ARG A 102 -2.72 -19.35 -14.65
C ARG A 102 -2.17 -19.43 -16.08
N LEU A 103 -1.01 -20.07 -16.29
CA LEU A 103 -0.41 -20.28 -17.63
C LEU A 103 -1.24 -21.21 -18.53
N ARG A 104 -2.10 -22.06 -17.95
CA ARG A 104 -3.02 -22.92 -18.73
C ARG A 104 -4.22 -22.17 -19.29
N GLN A 105 -4.48 -20.96 -18.85
CA GLN A 105 -5.59 -20.12 -19.31
C GLN A 105 -5.08 -19.17 -20.41
N GLU A 106 -5.55 -19.32 -21.66
CA GLU A 106 -5.15 -18.46 -22.76
C GLU A 106 -5.48 -16.98 -22.48
N GLY A 107 -4.52 -16.10 -22.73
CA GLY A 107 -4.67 -14.64 -22.54
C GLY A 107 -4.71 -14.15 -21.10
N ALA A 108 -4.45 -15.01 -20.12
CA ALA A 108 -4.63 -14.70 -18.69
C ALA A 108 -3.67 -13.66 -18.10
N LEU A 109 -2.52 -13.37 -18.74
CA LEU A 109 -1.48 -12.45 -18.22
C LEU A 109 -1.05 -11.43 -19.29
N SER A 110 -1.12 -10.14 -18.94
CA SER A 110 -0.52 -9.07 -19.75
C SER A 110 1.02 -9.13 -19.69
N MET A 111 1.71 -8.44 -20.57
CA MET A 111 3.18 -8.42 -20.58
C MET A 111 3.73 -7.78 -19.29
N GLU A 112 3.08 -6.72 -18.80
CA GLU A 112 3.41 -6.06 -17.56
C GLU A 112 3.29 -7.02 -16.36
N GLN A 113 2.21 -7.82 -16.32
CA GLN A 113 2.01 -8.83 -15.28
C GLN A 113 3.06 -9.94 -15.36
N ARG A 114 3.44 -10.38 -16.59
CA ARG A 114 4.51 -11.38 -16.78
C ARG A 114 5.83 -10.88 -16.21
N ILE A 115 6.23 -9.65 -16.56
CA ILE A 115 7.47 -9.04 -16.05
C ILE A 115 7.42 -8.85 -14.54
N ALA A 116 6.28 -8.41 -13.99
CA ALA A 116 6.10 -8.25 -12.53
C ALA A 116 6.27 -9.58 -11.79
N ILE A 117 5.64 -10.66 -12.27
CA ILE A 117 5.78 -12.01 -11.69
C ILE A 117 7.25 -12.46 -11.70
N LEU A 118 7.94 -12.29 -12.83
CA LEU A 118 9.35 -12.69 -12.97
C LEU A 118 10.26 -11.89 -12.03
N ARG A 119 9.97 -10.61 -11.82
CA ARG A 119 10.69 -9.76 -10.87
C ARG A 119 10.44 -10.19 -9.43
N ASP A 120 9.18 -10.43 -9.05
CA ASP A 120 8.82 -10.87 -7.70
C ASP A 120 9.53 -12.18 -7.32
N VAL A 121 9.59 -13.14 -8.26
CA VAL A 121 10.34 -14.40 -8.07
C VAL A 121 11.84 -14.14 -7.92
N ALA A 122 12.42 -13.25 -8.74
CA ALA A 122 13.82 -12.88 -8.63
C ALA A 122 14.16 -12.19 -7.30
N CYS A 123 13.27 -11.31 -6.79
CA CYS A 123 13.42 -10.69 -5.47
C CYS A 123 13.38 -11.73 -4.33
N ALA A 124 12.51 -12.74 -4.43
CA ALA A 124 12.48 -13.84 -3.47
C ALA A 124 13.79 -14.63 -3.46
N LEU A 125 14.34 -14.90 -4.66
CA LEU A 125 15.62 -15.60 -4.81
C LEU A 125 16.80 -14.76 -4.31
N GLU A 126 16.83 -13.46 -4.64
CA GLU A 126 17.87 -12.54 -4.16
C GLU A 126 17.95 -12.54 -2.63
N PHE A 127 16.81 -12.41 -1.97
CA PHE A 127 16.74 -12.44 -0.52
C PHE A 127 17.21 -13.76 0.07
N ALA A 128 16.70 -14.90 -0.43
CA ALA A 128 17.06 -16.23 0.08
C ALA A 128 18.55 -16.56 -0.14
N HIS A 129 19.12 -16.18 -1.30
CA HIS A 129 20.54 -16.37 -1.60
C HIS A 129 21.43 -15.51 -0.70
N GLY A 130 20.98 -14.29 -0.33
CA GLY A 130 21.65 -13.44 0.66
C GLY A 130 21.73 -14.07 2.05
N GLU A 131 20.72 -14.89 2.42
CA GLU A 131 20.70 -15.69 3.66
C GLU A 131 21.39 -17.06 3.52
N GLY A 132 22.04 -17.34 2.38
CA GLY A 132 22.72 -18.60 2.11
C GLY A 132 21.79 -19.78 1.81
N ILE A 133 20.51 -19.52 1.49
CA ILE A 133 19.50 -20.54 1.21
C ILE A 133 19.23 -20.62 -0.28
N VAL A 134 19.41 -21.81 -0.87
CA VAL A 134 19.14 -22.13 -2.28
C VAL A 134 17.84 -22.93 -2.36
N HIS A 135 16.91 -22.53 -3.25
CA HIS A 135 15.59 -23.14 -3.37
C HIS A 135 15.63 -24.55 -3.98
N ARG A 136 16.33 -24.71 -5.11
CA ARG A 136 16.57 -25.98 -5.84
C ARG A 136 15.37 -26.63 -6.53
N ASP A 137 14.17 -26.05 -6.45
CA ASP A 137 12.97 -26.56 -7.11
C ASP A 137 12.05 -25.39 -7.56
N ILE A 138 12.62 -24.38 -8.20
CA ILE A 138 11.87 -23.26 -8.80
C ILE A 138 11.12 -23.77 -10.01
N LYS A 139 9.78 -23.66 -9.96
CA LYS A 139 8.85 -24.06 -11.02
C LYS A 139 7.51 -23.35 -10.87
N PRO A 140 6.67 -23.25 -11.90
CA PRO A 140 5.39 -22.55 -11.84
C PRO A 140 4.40 -23.08 -10.79
N GLU A 141 4.51 -24.34 -10.39
CA GLU A 141 3.71 -24.94 -9.34
C GLU A 141 4.03 -24.38 -7.93
N ASN A 142 5.29 -23.96 -7.72
CA ASN A 142 5.79 -23.39 -6.46
C ASN A 142 5.74 -21.86 -6.43
N ILE A 143 5.11 -21.24 -7.41
CA ILE A 143 4.87 -19.80 -7.49
C ILE A 143 3.37 -19.58 -7.39
N LEU A 144 2.91 -18.95 -6.31
CA LEU A 144 1.50 -18.63 -6.06
C LEU A 144 1.24 -17.16 -6.39
N LEU A 145 0.08 -16.88 -7.01
CA LEU A 145 -0.31 -15.52 -7.39
C LEU A 145 -1.33 -14.99 -6.38
N ALA A 146 -0.88 -14.13 -5.47
CA ALA A 146 -1.69 -13.48 -4.44
C ALA A 146 -2.09 -12.06 -4.92
N GLY A 147 -3.25 -11.95 -5.56
CA GLY A 147 -3.65 -10.70 -6.20
C GLY A 147 -2.72 -10.33 -7.37
N THR A 148 -1.96 -9.24 -7.22
CA THR A 148 -0.97 -8.78 -8.22
C THR A 148 0.45 -9.24 -7.95
N ALA A 149 0.74 -9.80 -6.76
CA ALA A 149 2.06 -10.24 -6.34
C ALA A 149 2.26 -11.74 -6.57
N ALA A 150 3.48 -12.13 -6.92
CA ALA A 150 3.91 -13.53 -6.92
C ALA A 150 4.66 -13.85 -5.62
N VAL A 151 4.35 -14.99 -5.01
CA VAL A 151 5.00 -15.50 -3.81
C VAL A 151 5.51 -16.90 -4.04
N VAL A 152 6.76 -17.15 -3.64
CA VAL A 152 7.43 -18.45 -3.80
C VAL A 152 7.25 -19.28 -2.54
N THR A 153 6.89 -20.55 -2.71
CA THR A 153 6.70 -21.52 -1.62
C THR A 153 7.74 -22.64 -1.69
N ASP A 154 7.91 -23.38 -0.61
CA ASP A 154 8.74 -24.60 -0.54
C ASP A 154 10.26 -24.39 -0.57
N PHE A 155 10.76 -23.27 -0.03
CA PHE A 155 12.18 -23.00 0.11
C PHE A 155 12.93 -24.04 0.96
N GLY A 156 14.10 -24.49 0.49
CA GLY A 156 15.09 -25.27 1.24
C GLY A 156 14.73 -26.73 1.51
N ILE A 157 13.48 -27.17 1.32
CA ILE A 157 13.02 -28.51 1.65
C ILE A 157 13.57 -29.57 0.68
N ALA A 158 13.81 -29.18 -0.57
CA ALA A 158 14.40 -30.07 -1.59
C ALA A 158 15.81 -30.56 -1.24
N LYS A 159 16.62 -29.75 -0.52
CA LYS A 159 17.95 -30.14 -0.05
C LYS A 159 17.89 -31.23 1.02
N ALA A 160 16.98 -31.11 1.97
CA ALA A 160 16.78 -32.13 3.00
C ALA A 160 16.43 -33.50 2.38
N LEU A 161 15.61 -33.47 1.32
CA LEU A 161 15.17 -34.68 0.61
C LEU A 161 16.30 -35.29 -0.26
N SER A 162 17.07 -34.48 -0.99
CA SER A 162 18.10 -34.98 -1.94
C SER A 162 19.30 -35.63 -1.26
N VAL A 163 19.71 -35.15 -0.08
CA VAL A 163 20.89 -35.68 0.65
C VAL A 163 20.54 -36.98 1.38
N SER A 164 19.28 -37.20 1.76
CA SER A 164 18.85 -38.37 2.53
C SER A 164 18.57 -39.60 1.67
N LEU A 165 18.45 -39.44 0.37
CA LEU A 165 18.19 -40.51 -0.60
C LEU A 165 19.47 -41.02 -1.30
N ARG A 166 20.66 -40.59 -0.87
CA ARG A 166 21.93 -41.23 -1.27
C ARG A 166 22.09 -42.46 -0.35
N PRO A 167 21.96 -43.69 -0.85
CA PRO A 167 22.42 -44.88 -0.10
C PRO A 167 23.93 -44.76 0.07
N ASP A 168 24.48 -45.22 1.19
CA ASP A 168 25.90 -45.59 1.35
C ASP A 168 26.19 -46.70 0.34
N ILE A 169 26.55 -46.37 -0.88
CA ILE A 169 26.92 -47.36 -1.89
C ILE A 169 28.43 -47.50 -1.80
N ASP A 170 28.86 -48.67 -1.32
CA ASP A 170 30.21 -49.16 -1.54
C ASP A 170 30.61 -49.07 -3.03
N ALA A 171 31.84 -48.69 -3.27
CA ALA A 171 32.43 -48.17 -4.51
C ALA A 171 32.55 -49.23 -5.64
N THR A 172 31.59 -50.10 -5.93
CA THR A 172 31.72 -51.14 -6.95
C THR A 172 30.55 -51.32 -7.93
N SER A 173 29.65 -50.38 -8.09
CA SER A 173 28.63 -50.51 -9.14
C SER A 173 28.64 -49.31 -10.10
N THR A 174 29.14 -49.51 -11.30
CA THR A 174 29.07 -48.68 -12.48
C THR A 174 27.61 -48.47 -12.98
N SER A 175 26.85 -47.52 -12.43
CA SER A 175 25.68 -46.97 -13.09
C SER A 175 25.88 -45.49 -13.32
N GLN A 176 25.98 -45.10 -14.58
CA GLN A 176 26.36 -43.83 -15.13
C GLN A 176 25.27 -42.70 -15.01
N PHE A 177 24.29 -42.79 -14.11
CA PHE A 177 23.29 -41.73 -13.95
C PHE A 177 22.92 -41.59 -12.47
N PRO A 178 23.16 -40.40 -11.89
CA PRO A 178 22.88 -40.09 -10.45
C PRO A 178 21.42 -39.78 -10.11
N PHE A 179 20.50 -39.83 -11.05
CA PHE A 179 19.08 -39.82 -10.75
C PHE A 179 18.64 -41.24 -10.39
N THR A 180 18.54 -41.57 -9.10
CA THR A 180 17.89 -42.76 -8.61
C THR A 180 16.40 -42.75 -9.01
N LEU A 181 16.09 -43.50 -10.07
CA LEU A 181 14.72 -43.99 -10.26
C LEU A 181 14.47 -44.92 -9.05
N THR A 182 13.59 -44.54 -8.13
CA THR A 182 13.04 -45.47 -7.13
C THR A 182 12.48 -46.68 -7.90
N GLY A 183 12.50 -47.88 -7.31
CA GLY A 183 12.08 -49.11 -7.97
C GLY A 183 10.66 -49.10 -8.54
N THR A 184 9.93 -48.01 -8.41
CA THR A 184 8.60 -47.74 -9.00
C THR A 184 8.68 -46.77 -10.23
N GLY A 185 9.86 -46.37 -10.74
CA GLY A 185 9.99 -45.55 -11.94
C GLY A 185 9.70 -44.05 -11.77
N MET A 186 9.54 -43.55 -10.55
CA MET A 186 9.32 -42.12 -10.27
C MET A 186 10.64 -41.38 -10.08
N ALA A 187 10.90 -40.41 -10.95
CA ALA A 187 12.02 -39.47 -10.80
C ALA A 187 11.77 -38.51 -9.63
N LEU A 188 12.77 -38.32 -8.77
CA LEU A 188 12.71 -37.37 -7.67
C LEU A 188 12.81 -35.93 -8.22
N GLY A 189 11.72 -35.18 -8.23
CA GLY A 189 11.60 -33.83 -8.79
C GLY A 189 10.94 -33.80 -10.18
N THR A 190 10.52 -32.60 -10.59
CA THR A 190 9.97 -32.36 -11.94
C THR A 190 11.13 -32.08 -12.88
N PRO A 191 11.54 -33.00 -13.78
CA PRO A 191 12.76 -32.85 -14.60
C PRO A 191 12.69 -31.67 -15.58
N ALA A 192 11.54 -31.04 -15.70
CA ALA A 192 11.30 -29.94 -16.65
C ALA A 192 12.00 -28.60 -16.27
N TYR A 193 12.40 -28.41 -15.02
CA TYR A 193 12.98 -27.14 -14.52
C TYR A 193 14.35 -27.32 -13.87
N VAL A 194 14.93 -28.50 -13.96
CA VAL A 194 16.20 -28.85 -13.32
C VAL A 194 17.38 -28.20 -13.99
N ALA A 195 18.32 -27.65 -13.20
CA ALA A 195 19.57 -27.12 -13.75
C ALA A 195 20.50 -28.24 -14.23
N PRO A 196 21.37 -28.00 -15.27
CA PRO A 196 22.29 -29.00 -15.82
C PRO A 196 23.13 -29.67 -14.76
N GLU A 197 23.77 -28.89 -13.86
CA GLU A 197 24.61 -29.39 -12.75
C GLU A 197 23.84 -30.23 -11.74
N GLN A 198 22.54 -29.88 -11.50
CA GLN A 198 21.65 -30.72 -10.66
C GLN A 198 21.33 -32.04 -11.37
N ALA A 199 21.06 -31.98 -12.68
CA ALA A 199 20.76 -33.15 -13.51
C ALA A 199 21.97 -34.07 -13.65
N ALA A 200 23.19 -33.52 -13.70
CA ALA A 200 24.45 -34.27 -13.70
C ALA A 200 24.82 -34.86 -12.32
N GLY A 201 24.16 -34.41 -11.23
CA GLY A 201 24.46 -34.83 -9.86
C GLY A 201 25.77 -34.29 -9.32
N GLU A 202 26.20 -33.11 -9.78
CA GLU A 202 27.45 -32.50 -9.35
C GLU A 202 27.45 -32.17 -7.86
N GLU A 203 28.63 -32.32 -7.21
CA GLU A 203 28.83 -31.88 -5.85
C GLU A 203 29.02 -30.35 -5.83
N GLY A 204 28.31 -29.63 -4.96
CA GLY A 204 28.48 -28.18 -4.81
C GLY A 204 27.54 -27.32 -5.64
N VAL A 205 26.37 -27.85 -6.04
CA VAL A 205 25.32 -27.06 -6.67
C VAL A 205 24.97 -25.84 -5.81
N ASP A 206 25.19 -24.64 -6.33
CA ASP A 206 25.00 -23.35 -5.66
C ASP A 206 23.70 -22.62 -6.13
N HIS A 207 23.55 -21.35 -5.75
CA HIS A 207 22.40 -20.50 -6.04
C HIS A 207 22.17 -20.25 -7.55
N ARG A 208 23.17 -20.47 -8.42
CA ARG A 208 23.06 -20.30 -9.87
C ARG A 208 22.20 -21.39 -10.53
N ALA A 209 21.92 -22.48 -9.81
CA ALA A 209 20.92 -23.46 -10.22
C ALA A 209 19.50 -22.87 -10.19
N ASP A 210 19.17 -22.05 -9.18
CA ASP A 210 17.89 -21.35 -9.12
C ASP A 210 17.76 -20.30 -10.22
N ILE A 211 18.86 -19.66 -10.62
CA ILE A 211 18.91 -18.70 -11.74
C ILE A 211 18.57 -19.39 -13.06
N TYR A 212 19.09 -20.61 -13.29
CA TYR A 212 18.72 -21.41 -14.45
C TYR A 212 17.23 -21.79 -14.44
N SER A 213 16.75 -22.30 -13.31
CA SER A 213 15.35 -22.67 -13.15
C SER A 213 14.40 -21.45 -13.33
N TRP A 214 14.81 -20.28 -12.82
CA TRP A 214 14.14 -19.00 -13.09
C TRP A 214 14.14 -18.69 -14.60
N GLY A 215 15.24 -18.92 -15.30
CA GLY A 215 15.34 -18.73 -16.76
C GLY A 215 14.33 -19.60 -17.53
N ILE A 216 14.16 -20.88 -17.13
CA ILE A 216 13.14 -21.78 -17.73
C ILE A 216 11.74 -21.24 -17.50
N VAL A 217 11.43 -20.82 -16.25
CA VAL A 217 10.12 -20.21 -15.90
C VAL A 217 9.90 -18.92 -16.70
N ALA A 218 10.92 -18.06 -16.79
CA ALA A 218 10.84 -16.81 -17.54
C ALA A 218 10.57 -17.04 -19.02
N TYR A 219 11.27 -17.99 -19.62
CA TYR A 219 11.04 -18.35 -21.02
C TYR A 219 9.58 -18.82 -21.22
N GLU A 220 9.11 -19.73 -20.37
CA GLU A 220 7.74 -20.26 -20.48
C GLU A 220 6.68 -19.19 -20.23
N VAL A 221 6.86 -18.31 -19.26
CA VAL A 221 5.95 -17.19 -18.99
C VAL A 221 5.89 -16.22 -20.15
N LEU A 222 7.01 -15.93 -20.82
CA LEU A 222 7.08 -14.99 -21.95
C LEU A 222 6.62 -15.62 -23.26
N ALA A 223 7.07 -16.83 -23.58
CA ALA A 223 6.78 -17.51 -24.84
C ALA A 223 5.44 -18.29 -24.83
N GLY A 224 4.89 -18.58 -23.64
CA GLY A 224 3.69 -19.42 -23.48
C GLY A 224 3.96 -20.92 -23.68
N VAL A 225 5.22 -21.31 -23.94
CA VAL A 225 5.65 -22.70 -24.15
C VAL A 225 6.99 -22.94 -23.45
N HIS A 226 7.22 -24.17 -23.02
CA HIS A 226 8.48 -24.56 -22.39
C HIS A 226 9.65 -24.47 -23.40
N PRO A 227 10.89 -24.05 -23.00
CA PRO A 227 12.02 -23.88 -23.93
C PRO A 227 12.40 -25.18 -24.66
N PHE A 228 12.10 -26.34 -24.09
CA PHE A 228 12.28 -27.67 -24.69
C PHE A 228 10.93 -28.33 -24.99
N ASP A 229 9.99 -27.59 -25.58
CA ASP A 229 8.71 -28.12 -26.05
C ASP A 229 8.95 -29.25 -27.08
N GLY A 230 8.05 -30.26 -27.12
CA GLY A 230 8.19 -31.42 -28.00
C GLY A 230 8.98 -32.60 -27.40
N LYS A 231 9.69 -32.43 -26.26
CA LYS A 231 10.34 -33.55 -25.57
C LYS A 231 9.29 -34.32 -24.72
N LYS A 232 9.15 -35.61 -25.03
CA LYS A 232 8.18 -36.47 -24.33
C LYS A 232 8.91 -37.43 -23.39
N GLY A 233 8.90 -37.10 -22.08
CA GLY A 233 9.44 -37.96 -21.03
C GLY A 233 10.68 -37.40 -20.33
N ALA A 234 10.87 -37.84 -19.08
CA ALA A 234 11.89 -37.33 -18.16
C ALA A 234 13.32 -37.41 -18.74
N ARG A 235 13.68 -38.52 -19.38
CA ARG A 235 15.03 -38.73 -19.94
C ARG A 235 15.37 -37.76 -21.05
N GLN A 236 14.40 -37.47 -21.94
CA GLN A 236 14.61 -36.52 -23.06
C GLN A 236 14.73 -35.08 -22.55
N LEU A 237 13.95 -34.70 -21.52
CA LEU A 237 14.06 -33.40 -20.88
C LEU A 237 15.41 -33.24 -20.18
N ILE A 238 15.88 -34.24 -19.41
CA ILE A 238 17.20 -34.24 -18.76
C ILE A 238 18.29 -34.07 -19.81
N ALA A 239 18.27 -34.83 -20.90
CA ALA A 239 19.24 -34.69 -21.97
C ALA A 239 19.23 -33.29 -22.61
N ALA A 240 18.07 -32.69 -22.80
CA ALA A 240 17.92 -31.34 -23.32
C ALA A 240 18.49 -30.29 -22.35
N HIS A 241 18.23 -30.42 -21.04
CA HIS A 241 18.84 -29.55 -20.03
C HIS A 241 20.39 -29.67 -20.03
N LEU A 242 20.94 -30.84 -20.21
CA LEU A 242 22.39 -31.05 -20.24
C LEU A 242 23.07 -30.49 -21.48
N SER A 243 22.46 -30.63 -22.67
CA SER A 243 23.18 -30.42 -23.94
C SER A 243 22.52 -29.58 -25.00
N GLU A 244 21.17 -29.40 -24.95
CA GLU A 244 20.48 -28.69 -26.01
C GLU A 244 20.36 -27.19 -25.69
N ARG A 245 20.61 -26.33 -26.70
CA ARG A 245 20.27 -24.90 -26.60
C ARG A 245 18.79 -24.71 -26.91
N PRO A 246 18.06 -23.93 -26.11
CA PRO A 246 16.67 -23.57 -26.42
C PRO A 246 16.63 -22.65 -27.65
N THR A 247 15.49 -22.64 -28.33
CA THR A 247 15.23 -21.65 -29.39
C THR A 247 15.34 -20.24 -28.84
N GLU A 248 15.99 -19.32 -29.57
CA GLU A 248 16.09 -17.92 -29.15
C GLU A 248 14.71 -17.32 -28.89
N LEU A 249 14.56 -16.62 -27.76
CA LEU A 249 13.27 -16.12 -27.30
C LEU A 249 12.65 -15.08 -28.25
N ASP A 250 13.49 -14.29 -28.96
CA ASP A 250 13.05 -13.30 -29.95
C ASP A 250 12.48 -13.94 -31.23
N GLN A 251 12.84 -15.19 -31.51
CA GLN A 251 12.27 -15.98 -32.62
C GLN A 251 10.86 -16.50 -32.25
N ARG A 252 10.55 -16.66 -30.96
CA ARG A 252 9.25 -17.12 -30.46
C ARG A 252 8.30 -15.97 -30.21
N VAL A 253 8.80 -14.85 -29.68
CA VAL A 253 8.00 -13.70 -29.27
C VAL A 253 8.60 -12.41 -29.82
N THR A 254 7.89 -11.78 -30.73
CA THR A 254 8.31 -10.53 -31.35
C THR A 254 7.98 -9.32 -30.46
N GLY A 255 8.87 -8.35 -30.39
CA GLY A 255 8.64 -7.07 -29.69
C GLY A 255 9.00 -7.06 -28.21
N LEU A 256 9.72 -8.08 -27.72
CA LEU A 256 10.35 -8.05 -26.39
C LEU A 256 11.57 -7.12 -26.39
N PRO A 257 11.83 -6.41 -25.29
CA PRO A 257 13.07 -5.66 -25.13
C PRO A 257 14.31 -6.59 -25.26
N THR A 258 15.33 -6.16 -25.99
CA THR A 258 16.56 -6.96 -26.21
C THR A 258 17.25 -7.30 -24.88
N SER A 259 17.23 -6.41 -23.90
CA SER A 259 17.76 -6.65 -22.54
C SER A 259 17.04 -7.80 -21.83
N LEU A 260 15.71 -7.93 -22.01
CA LEU A 260 14.93 -9.04 -21.42
C LEU A 260 15.24 -10.37 -22.10
N THR A 261 15.26 -10.40 -23.45
CA THR A 261 15.59 -11.62 -24.19
C THR A 261 17.01 -12.10 -23.89
N THR A 262 17.99 -11.18 -23.87
CA THR A 262 19.38 -11.48 -23.49
C THR A 262 19.48 -12.01 -22.08
N LEU A 263 18.80 -11.41 -21.08
CA LEU A 263 18.79 -11.86 -19.70
C LEU A 263 18.28 -13.31 -19.58
N VAL A 264 17.12 -13.60 -20.19
CA VAL A 264 16.51 -14.93 -20.13
C VAL A 264 17.42 -15.97 -20.78
N MET A 265 17.95 -15.69 -21.99
CA MET A 265 18.82 -16.61 -22.69
C MET A 265 20.15 -16.83 -21.96
N LYS A 266 20.72 -15.78 -21.35
CA LYS A 266 21.92 -15.88 -20.50
C LYS A 266 21.67 -16.72 -19.25
N SER A 267 20.50 -16.64 -18.65
CA SER A 267 20.12 -17.49 -17.50
C SER A 267 20.04 -18.98 -17.87
N LEU A 268 19.82 -19.31 -19.15
CA LEU A 268 19.71 -20.65 -19.69
C LEU A 268 21.04 -21.26 -20.17
N GLU A 269 22.16 -20.54 -19.95
CA GLU A 269 23.49 -21.08 -20.27
C GLU A 269 23.79 -22.33 -19.45
N LYS A 270 24.48 -23.33 -20.10
CA LYS A 270 24.74 -24.63 -19.47
C LYS A 270 25.80 -24.52 -18.38
N ASP A 271 26.86 -23.76 -18.63
CA ASP A 271 27.88 -23.43 -17.67
C ASP A 271 27.38 -22.38 -16.66
N PRO A 272 27.33 -22.69 -15.36
CA PRO A 272 26.92 -21.74 -14.33
C PRO A 272 27.72 -20.43 -14.31
N SER A 273 29.00 -20.46 -14.77
CA SER A 273 29.84 -19.26 -14.81
C SER A 273 29.42 -18.25 -15.88
N GLN A 274 28.67 -18.67 -16.89
CA GLN A 274 28.17 -17.83 -17.99
C GLN A 274 26.77 -17.21 -17.68
N ARG A 275 26.11 -17.67 -16.64
CA ARG A 275 24.82 -17.14 -16.19
C ARG A 275 24.99 -15.78 -15.47
N PRO A 276 23.90 -15.04 -15.18
CA PRO A 276 23.95 -14.01 -14.15
C PRO A 276 24.53 -14.60 -12.84
N GLN A 277 25.46 -13.89 -12.21
CA GLN A 277 26.18 -14.43 -11.04
C GLN A 277 25.39 -14.21 -9.73
N SER A 278 24.30 -13.46 -9.77
CA SER A 278 23.39 -13.27 -8.63
C SER A 278 21.96 -13.00 -9.10
N ALA A 279 20.97 -13.29 -8.27
CA ALA A 279 19.59 -12.91 -8.53
C ALA A 279 19.42 -11.37 -8.54
N HIS A 280 20.32 -10.63 -7.89
CA HIS A 280 20.38 -9.18 -7.96
C HIS A 280 20.55 -8.66 -9.41
N GLU A 281 21.41 -9.28 -10.24
CA GLU A 281 21.57 -8.91 -11.64
C GLU A 281 20.27 -9.07 -12.43
N ILE A 282 19.46 -10.07 -12.08
CA ILE A 282 18.14 -10.30 -12.69
C ILE A 282 17.18 -9.18 -12.27
N VAL A 283 17.08 -8.91 -10.97
CA VAL A 283 16.22 -7.86 -10.41
C VAL A 283 16.58 -6.49 -10.99
N ASP A 284 17.85 -6.17 -11.05
CA ASP A 284 18.37 -4.91 -11.61
C ASP A 284 17.99 -4.77 -13.11
N THR A 285 18.20 -5.83 -13.89
CA THR A 285 17.83 -5.82 -15.32
C THR A 285 16.33 -5.66 -15.53
N LEU A 286 15.49 -6.42 -14.78
CA LEU A 286 14.04 -6.34 -14.90
C LEU A 286 13.50 -4.98 -14.42
N SER A 287 14.14 -4.37 -13.44
CA SER A 287 13.78 -3.05 -12.92
C SER A 287 14.08 -1.91 -13.91
N ARG A 288 15.10 -2.11 -14.76
CA ARG A 288 15.45 -1.15 -15.83
C ARG A 288 14.59 -1.29 -17.10
N LEU A 289 13.75 -2.32 -17.20
CA LEU A 289 12.88 -2.51 -18.35
C LEU A 289 11.73 -1.50 -18.34
N SER A 290 11.92 -0.37 -19.02
CA SER A 290 10.81 0.53 -19.38
C SER A 290 10.04 -0.12 -20.54
N TYR A 291 8.88 -0.73 -20.26
CA TYR A 291 8.01 -1.21 -21.31
C TYR A 291 7.31 0.00 -21.98
N ASP A 292 7.74 0.36 -23.19
CA ASP A 292 7.07 1.38 -24.02
C ASP A 292 6.03 0.70 -24.94
N PRO A 293 4.73 0.85 -24.64
CA PRO A 293 3.68 0.26 -25.48
C PRO A 293 3.60 0.88 -26.90
N ALA A 294 4.35 1.97 -27.17
CA ALA A 294 4.38 2.61 -28.49
C ALA A 294 5.21 1.83 -29.51
N GLN A 295 6.21 1.05 -29.09
CA GLN A 295 7.05 0.28 -30.01
C GLN A 295 6.33 -0.91 -30.66
N VAL A 296 5.30 -1.46 -30.02
CA VAL A 296 4.51 -2.58 -30.58
C VAL A 296 3.59 -2.12 -31.71
N ARG A 297 3.26 -0.84 -31.79
CA ARG A 297 2.38 -0.29 -32.87
C ARG A 297 3.10 -0.06 -34.19
N THR A 298 4.43 0.06 -34.21
CA THR A 298 5.17 0.41 -35.43
C THR A 298 5.35 -0.75 -36.40
N ILE A 299 5.29 -2.00 -35.98
CA ILE A 299 5.47 -3.17 -36.85
C ILE A 299 4.16 -3.58 -37.59
N ARG A 300 3.00 -3.26 -37.01
CA ARG A 300 1.70 -3.45 -37.70
C ARG A 300 1.38 -2.39 -38.76
N ALA A 301 2.03 -1.24 -38.72
CA ALA A 301 1.77 -0.11 -39.61
C ALA A 301 2.43 -0.21 -41.01
N ALA A 302 3.37 -1.12 -41.22
CA ALA A 302 4.09 -1.24 -42.52
C ALA A 302 3.27 -1.96 -43.60
N ARG A 303 2.19 -2.66 -43.27
CA ARG A 303 1.39 -3.42 -44.23
C ARG A 303 0.11 -2.72 -44.75
N SER A 304 -0.29 -1.61 -44.10
CA SER A 304 -1.51 -0.86 -44.47
C SER A 304 -1.25 0.48 -45.19
N ARG A 305 0.00 0.81 -45.49
CA ARG A 305 0.42 2.13 -46.00
C ARG A 305 -0.01 2.44 -47.46
N ARG A 306 -0.68 1.53 -48.18
CA ARG A 306 -1.12 1.77 -49.57
C ARG A 306 -2.59 2.17 -49.71
N ILE A 307 -3.39 2.12 -48.66
CA ILE A 307 -4.82 2.48 -48.70
C ILE A 307 -5.12 3.82 -48.03
N THR A 308 -4.18 4.35 -47.19
CA THR A 308 -4.45 5.51 -46.33
C THR A 308 -4.05 6.87 -46.95
N VAL A 309 -3.30 6.89 -48.04
CA VAL A 309 -2.85 8.17 -48.68
C VAL A 309 -4.00 8.93 -49.34
N ALA A 310 -4.99 8.22 -49.91
CA ALA A 310 -6.16 8.88 -50.52
C ALA A 310 -7.14 9.47 -49.48
N ALA A 311 -7.24 8.87 -48.25
CA ALA A 311 -8.14 9.35 -47.20
C ALA A 311 -7.56 10.56 -46.41
N VAL A 312 -6.23 10.69 -46.36
CA VAL A 312 -5.55 11.77 -45.67
C VAL A 312 -5.66 13.10 -46.41
N VAL A 313 -5.65 13.09 -47.74
CA VAL A 313 -5.77 14.34 -48.55
C VAL A 313 -7.17 14.96 -48.40
N VAL A 314 -8.21 14.13 -48.35
CA VAL A 314 -9.60 14.59 -48.14
C VAL A 314 -9.80 15.06 -46.68
N GLY A 315 -9.18 14.39 -45.72
CA GLY A 315 -9.21 14.78 -44.30
C GLY A 315 -8.54 16.12 -44.01
N LEU A 316 -7.40 16.40 -44.66
CA LEU A 316 -6.67 17.66 -44.47
C LEU A 316 -7.42 18.87 -45.07
N LEU A 317 -8.17 18.69 -46.15
CA LEU A 317 -9.01 19.75 -46.73
C LEU A 317 -10.23 20.09 -45.85
N LEU A 318 -10.78 19.10 -45.11
CA LEU A 318 -11.88 19.32 -44.17
C LEU A 318 -11.41 19.91 -42.87
N ILE A 319 -10.20 19.58 -42.42
CA ILE A 319 -9.58 20.15 -41.20
C ILE A 319 -9.16 21.61 -41.44
N GLY A 320 -8.69 21.95 -42.66
CA GLY A 320 -8.38 23.34 -43.03
C GLY A 320 -9.60 24.27 -43.00
N ALA A 321 -10.78 23.72 -43.33
CA ALA A 321 -12.04 24.49 -43.29
C ALA A 321 -12.62 24.59 -41.85
N TYR A 322 -12.30 23.64 -40.98
CA TYR A 322 -12.75 23.64 -39.56
C TYR A 322 -11.88 24.53 -38.67
N LEU A 323 -10.56 24.60 -38.93
CA LEU A 323 -9.62 25.42 -38.12
C LEU A 323 -9.72 26.93 -38.41
N GLY A 324 -10.41 27.31 -39.49
CA GLY A 324 -10.68 28.73 -39.78
C GLY A 324 -11.86 29.35 -39.04
N ARG A 325 -12.60 28.57 -38.22
CA ARG A 325 -13.87 29.02 -37.60
C ARG A 325 -14.00 28.82 -36.10
N GLY A 326 -12.97 28.40 -35.42
CA GLY A 326 -13.04 28.14 -33.97
C GLY A 326 -11.84 28.70 -33.25
N GLY A 327 -12.07 29.73 -32.44
CA GLY A 327 -11.04 30.33 -31.60
C GLY A 327 -10.36 29.33 -30.71
N ILE A 328 -9.09 29.47 -30.62
CA ILE A 328 -8.10 28.82 -29.78
C ILE A 328 -8.62 28.58 -28.38
N LEU A 329 -8.97 27.33 -28.06
CA LEU A 329 -8.92 26.86 -26.70
C LEU A 329 -7.50 26.30 -26.48
N SER A 330 -6.62 27.21 -26.13
CA SER A 330 -5.34 26.85 -25.53
C SER A 330 -5.61 26.03 -24.29
N ALA A 331 -5.30 24.73 -24.33
CA ALA A 331 -5.01 24.00 -23.14
C ALA A 331 -3.82 24.71 -22.49
N SER A 332 -4.11 25.60 -21.55
CA SER A 332 -3.11 26.23 -20.70
C SER A 332 -2.40 25.12 -19.94
N HIS A 333 -1.24 24.71 -20.43
CA HIS A 333 -0.19 24.19 -19.57
C HIS A 333 0.06 25.31 -18.57
N SER A 334 -0.45 25.16 -17.36
CA SER A 334 -0.01 26.00 -16.24
C SER A 334 1.51 25.87 -16.20
N PRO A 335 2.28 26.96 -16.26
CA PRO A 335 3.72 26.86 -16.14
C PRO A 335 4.02 26.14 -14.84
N GLN A 336 4.76 25.03 -14.91
CA GLN A 336 5.20 24.34 -13.70
C GLN A 336 6.02 25.34 -12.88
N PRO A 337 5.74 25.51 -11.59
CA PRO A 337 6.51 26.44 -10.77
C PRO A 337 7.98 26.03 -10.82
N GLN A 338 8.86 26.97 -11.15
CA GLN A 338 10.29 26.77 -11.09
C GLN A 338 10.64 26.46 -9.63
N GLY A 339 11.34 25.32 -9.39
CA GLY A 339 11.72 24.85 -8.06
C GLY A 339 10.62 24.08 -7.32
N SER A 340 10.35 22.84 -7.73
CA SER A 340 9.48 21.93 -7.01
C SER A 340 10.19 20.60 -6.72
N LEU A 341 9.96 20.03 -5.51
CA LEU A 341 10.68 18.90 -4.96
C LEU A 341 9.73 17.90 -4.29
N ALA A 342 10.02 16.62 -4.43
CA ALA A 342 9.47 15.57 -3.58
C ALA A 342 10.59 14.88 -2.78
N VAL A 343 10.38 14.68 -1.49
CA VAL A 343 11.26 13.89 -0.63
C VAL A 343 10.59 12.54 -0.40
N LEU A 344 11.19 11.47 -0.91
CA LEU A 344 10.69 10.12 -0.71
C LEU A 344 11.11 9.57 0.65
N PRO A 345 10.34 8.62 1.23
CA PRO A 345 10.78 7.92 2.43
C PRO A 345 12.14 7.29 2.21
N PHE A 346 13.09 7.56 3.12
CA PHE A 346 14.41 6.95 3.05
C PHE A 346 14.32 5.46 3.41
N SER A 347 15.07 4.65 2.70
CA SER A 347 15.13 3.22 2.95
C SER A 347 16.07 2.91 4.12
N ASN A 348 15.63 2.04 5.03
CA ASN A 348 16.47 1.54 6.12
C ASN A 348 17.35 0.40 5.61
N VAL A 349 18.66 0.61 5.57
CA VAL A 349 19.65 -0.38 5.13
C VAL A 349 20.31 -1.00 6.35
N GLY A 350 19.99 -2.26 6.65
CA GLY A 350 20.59 -2.98 7.79
C GLY A 350 19.70 -4.03 8.44
N GLY A 351 18.50 -4.30 7.86
CA GLY A 351 17.64 -5.43 8.28
C GLY A 351 16.91 -5.23 9.63
N ASP A 352 17.25 -4.21 10.39
CA ASP A 352 16.58 -3.94 11.67
C ASP A 352 15.30 -3.12 11.45
N THR A 353 14.16 -3.82 11.41
CA THR A 353 12.82 -3.20 11.30
C THR A 353 12.53 -2.21 12.44
N ALA A 354 13.25 -2.35 13.58
CA ALA A 354 13.14 -1.42 14.70
C ALA A 354 13.66 -0.01 14.37
N ASN A 355 14.44 0.19 13.30
CA ASN A 355 14.95 1.48 12.84
C ASN A 355 14.19 2.05 11.61
N ALA A 356 13.13 1.39 11.12
CA ALA A 356 12.37 1.86 9.97
C ALA A 356 11.71 3.23 10.23
N TYR A 357 11.22 3.49 11.46
CA TYR A 357 10.66 4.78 11.87
C TYR A 357 11.65 5.92 11.75
N PHE A 358 12.94 5.63 12.01
CA PHE A 358 14.00 6.63 12.00
C PHE A 358 14.30 7.12 10.56
N ALA A 359 14.40 6.20 9.61
CA ALA A 359 14.62 6.54 8.20
C ALA A 359 13.44 7.34 7.62
N ALA A 360 12.20 6.92 7.93
CA ALA A 360 11.00 7.65 7.54
C ALA A 360 10.94 9.04 8.19
N GLY A 361 11.34 9.14 9.47
CA GLY A 361 11.35 10.39 10.22
C GLY A 361 12.34 11.43 9.67
N ILE A 362 13.53 11.00 9.24
CA ILE A 362 14.51 11.89 8.61
C ILE A 362 13.94 12.50 7.33
N ALA A 363 13.35 11.68 6.45
CA ALA A 363 12.77 12.16 5.21
C ALA A 363 11.64 13.17 5.47
N ASP A 364 10.87 12.96 6.51
CA ASP A 364 9.76 13.82 6.90
C ASP A 364 10.25 15.18 7.47
N GLU A 365 11.25 15.16 8.34
CA GLU A 365 11.86 16.41 8.82
C GLU A 365 12.49 17.21 7.66
N LEU A 366 13.19 16.54 6.73
CA LEU A 366 13.71 17.19 5.51
C LEU A 366 12.58 17.80 4.69
N THR A 367 11.44 17.12 4.55
CA THR A 367 10.26 17.66 3.86
C THR A 367 9.78 18.94 4.55
N SER A 368 9.67 18.92 5.89
CA SER A 368 9.22 20.06 6.68
C SER A 368 10.17 21.24 6.62
N GLU A 369 11.49 21.02 6.70
CA GLU A 369 12.49 22.09 6.62
C GLU A 369 12.57 22.67 5.21
N LEU A 370 12.53 21.84 4.17
CA LEU A 370 12.56 22.29 2.78
C LEU A 370 11.28 23.07 2.39
N ALA A 371 10.14 22.74 3.00
CA ALA A 371 8.88 23.47 2.78
C ALA A 371 8.92 24.93 3.31
N LYS A 372 9.83 25.24 4.24
CA LYS A 372 10.04 26.60 4.75
C LYS A 372 10.87 27.49 3.81
N VAL A 373 11.52 26.90 2.79
CA VAL A 373 12.37 27.62 1.84
C VAL A 373 11.50 28.46 0.89
N PRO A 374 11.62 29.78 0.88
CA PRO A 374 10.80 30.64 0.02
C PRO A 374 11.00 30.30 -1.46
N GLY A 375 9.90 30.13 -2.21
CA GLY A 375 9.93 29.83 -3.64
C GLY A 375 10.21 28.38 -4.01
N LEU A 376 10.41 27.47 -3.03
CA LEU A 376 10.46 26.03 -3.21
C LEU A 376 9.09 25.43 -2.88
N ARG A 377 8.50 24.72 -3.82
CA ARG A 377 7.29 23.93 -3.57
C ARG A 377 7.68 22.50 -3.27
N VAL A 378 7.40 22.03 -2.07
CA VAL A 378 7.68 20.67 -1.65
C VAL A 378 6.40 19.85 -1.71
N ALA A 379 6.45 18.67 -2.33
CA ALA A 379 5.32 17.73 -2.35
C ALA A 379 5.02 17.29 -0.92
N SER A 380 3.74 17.07 -0.63
CA SER A 380 3.34 16.62 0.69
C SER A 380 3.95 15.26 1.00
N ARG A 381 4.21 15.04 2.28
CA ARG A 381 4.65 13.76 2.81
C ARG A 381 3.72 12.62 2.39
N THR A 382 2.40 12.78 2.56
CA THR A 382 1.41 11.73 2.26
C THR A 382 1.51 11.28 0.82
N SER A 383 1.59 12.22 -0.14
CA SER A 383 1.78 11.89 -1.55
C SER A 383 3.11 11.23 -1.85
N ALA A 384 4.21 11.70 -1.26
CA ALA A 384 5.54 11.14 -1.45
C ALA A 384 5.63 9.68 -0.93
N PHE A 385 5.04 9.41 0.23
CA PHE A 385 4.97 8.06 0.81
C PHE A 385 4.03 7.14 0.01
N ALA A 386 2.89 7.65 -0.44
CA ALA A 386 1.94 6.88 -1.25
C ALA A 386 2.53 6.45 -2.61
N VAL A 387 3.42 7.25 -3.19
CA VAL A 387 4.12 6.87 -4.43
C VAL A 387 5.10 5.73 -4.17
N ARG A 388 5.85 5.76 -3.07
CA ARG A 388 6.82 4.70 -2.72
C ARG A 388 6.15 3.37 -2.41
N SER A 389 4.99 3.37 -1.74
CA SER A 389 4.25 2.14 -1.41
C SER A 389 3.67 1.42 -2.63
N ARG A 390 3.62 2.07 -3.80
CA ARG A 390 3.11 1.51 -5.07
C ARG A 390 4.16 0.81 -5.94
N GLY A 391 5.33 0.56 -5.41
CA GLY A 391 6.44 -0.11 -6.10
C GLY A 391 7.51 0.85 -6.59
N ASP A 392 8.58 0.29 -7.18
CA ASP A 392 9.72 1.05 -7.70
C ASP A 392 9.33 1.81 -8.97
N LEU A 393 8.77 2.99 -8.79
CA LEU A 393 8.52 3.93 -9.89
C LEU A 393 9.82 4.66 -10.23
N ASP A 394 10.07 4.84 -11.54
CA ASP A 394 11.15 5.70 -12.02
C ASP A 394 10.94 7.15 -11.52
N VAL A 395 12.03 7.82 -11.19
CA VAL A 395 12.06 9.23 -10.76
C VAL A 395 11.23 10.14 -11.66
N ARG A 396 11.23 9.91 -12.98
CA ARG A 396 10.43 10.66 -13.96
C ARG A 396 8.93 10.47 -13.77
N GLU A 397 8.52 9.24 -13.53
CA GLU A 397 7.10 8.91 -13.27
C GLU A 397 6.65 9.45 -11.90
N ILE A 398 7.52 9.40 -10.89
CA ILE A 398 7.30 10.01 -9.58
C ILE A 398 7.10 11.52 -9.73
N GLY A 399 8.03 12.21 -10.44
CA GLY A 399 7.93 13.63 -10.70
C GLY A 399 6.65 14.03 -11.41
N LYS A 400 6.23 13.24 -12.40
CA LYS A 400 4.99 13.44 -13.15
C LYS A 400 3.74 13.29 -12.28
N ARG A 401 3.69 12.24 -11.43
CA ARG A 401 2.57 11.99 -10.52
C ARG A 401 2.44 13.03 -9.43
N LEU A 402 3.56 13.47 -8.88
CA LEU A 402 3.62 14.48 -7.83
C LEU A 402 3.62 15.91 -8.37
N GLY A 403 3.82 16.10 -9.69
CA GLY A 403 3.94 17.38 -10.34
C GLY A 403 5.15 18.18 -9.83
N VAL A 404 6.30 17.52 -9.68
CA VAL A 404 7.56 18.12 -9.22
C VAL A 404 8.68 17.94 -10.24
N ASN A 405 9.67 18.86 -10.23
CA ASN A 405 10.82 18.80 -11.14
C ASN A 405 12.06 18.12 -10.53
N ALA A 406 12.03 17.83 -9.23
CA ALA A 406 13.13 17.14 -8.59
C ALA A 406 12.58 16.13 -7.57
N VAL A 407 13.33 15.04 -7.36
CA VAL A 407 13.01 13.98 -6.38
C VAL A 407 14.24 13.71 -5.54
N LEU A 408 14.08 13.76 -4.21
CA LEU A 408 15.11 13.36 -3.25
C LEU A 408 14.81 11.94 -2.77
N GLU A 409 15.79 11.07 -2.91
CA GLU A 409 15.79 9.70 -2.41
C GLU A 409 16.97 9.50 -1.47
N GLY A 410 16.87 8.51 -0.58
CA GLY A 410 18.00 8.22 0.29
C GLY A 410 17.88 6.91 1.03
N THR A 411 18.99 6.55 1.68
CA THR A 411 19.11 5.40 2.56
C THR A 411 19.68 5.82 3.89
N VAL A 412 19.24 5.16 4.95
CA VAL A 412 19.74 5.37 6.31
C VAL A 412 20.19 4.05 6.89
N ARG A 413 21.38 4.03 7.47
CA ARG A 413 21.91 2.90 8.24
C ARG A 413 22.33 3.39 9.61
N ARG A 414 21.77 2.84 10.66
CA ARG A 414 22.15 3.10 12.05
C ARG A 414 22.76 1.83 12.66
N SER A 415 24.00 1.87 13.10
CA SER A 415 24.68 0.69 13.69
C SER A 415 25.75 1.14 14.65
N SER A 416 25.83 0.51 15.84
CA SER A 416 26.94 0.66 16.81
C SER A 416 27.33 2.11 17.12
N GLY A 417 26.35 2.99 17.29
CA GLY A 417 26.60 4.41 17.60
C GLY A 417 26.92 5.30 16.39
N ARG A 418 27.01 4.74 15.20
CA ARG A 418 27.23 5.47 13.93
C ARG A 418 25.99 5.53 13.08
N LEU A 419 25.85 6.65 12.38
CA LEU A 419 24.81 6.95 11.42
C LEU A 419 25.45 7.16 10.05
N ARG A 420 24.94 6.44 9.04
CA ARG A 420 25.27 6.67 7.63
C ARG A 420 23.99 7.04 6.91
N VAL A 421 23.98 8.20 6.28
CA VAL A 421 22.87 8.69 5.45
C VAL A 421 23.41 8.94 4.05
N SER A 422 22.85 8.25 3.06
CA SER A 422 23.12 8.54 1.65
C SER A 422 21.87 9.21 1.07
N ALA A 423 22.05 10.34 0.41
CA ALA A 423 20.97 11.09 -0.19
C ALA A 423 21.31 11.47 -1.64
N GLN A 424 20.34 11.38 -2.54
CA GLN A 424 20.47 11.71 -3.95
C GLN A 424 19.27 12.55 -4.39
N LEU A 425 19.57 13.69 -5.00
CA LEU A 425 18.59 14.55 -5.65
C LEU A 425 18.67 14.32 -7.15
N SER A 426 17.56 13.92 -7.75
CA SER A 426 17.46 13.64 -9.18
C SER A 426 16.49 14.60 -9.87
N ASN A 427 16.79 15.01 -11.10
CA ASN A 427 15.89 15.76 -11.95
C ASN A 427 14.74 14.84 -12.41
N ALA A 428 13.52 15.29 -12.25
CA ALA A 428 12.34 14.51 -12.59
C ALA A 428 12.03 14.47 -14.11
N ASP A 429 12.63 15.35 -14.93
CA ASP A 429 12.39 15.38 -16.37
C ASP A 429 13.23 14.33 -17.12
N ASP A 430 14.50 14.17 -16.74
CA ASP A 430 15.48 13.30 -17.40
C ASP A 430 15.98 12.14 -16.52
N GLY A 431 15.71 12.15 -15.21
CA GLY A 431 16.16 11.15 -14.25
C GLY A 431 17.63 11.29 -13.83
N LEU A 432 18.34 12.33 -14.28
CA LEU A 432 19.75 12.51 -13.97
C LEU A 432 19.95 13.05 -12.54
N ALA A 433 20.97 12.58 -11.86
CA ALA A 433 21.34 13.07 -10.55
C ALA A 433 21.83 14.52 -10.64
N LEU A 434 21.18 15.40 -9.88
CA LEU A 434 21.58 16.80 -9.68
C LEU A 434 22.62 16.94 -8.57
N TRP A 435 22.53 16.05 -7.58
CA TRP A 435 23.40 16.00 -6.43
C TRP A 435 23.29 14.63 -5.77
N SER A 436 24.41 14.12 -5.23
CA SER A 436 24.44 12.88 -4.45
C SER A 436 25.60 12.94 -3.46
N GLU A 437 25.33 12.61 -2.21
CA GLU A 437 26.34 12.63 -1.14
C GLU A 437 26.01 11.59 -0.05
N THR A 438 27.07 11.13 0.63
CA THR A 438 26.95 10.21 1.76
C THR A 438 27.58 10.84 2.99
N TYR A 439 26.82 10.91 4.08
CA TYR A 439 27.22 11.42 5.37
C TYR A 439 27.49 10.26 6.32
N GLU A 440 28.66 10.24 6.95
CA GLU A 440 29.02 9.29 8.00
C GLU A 440 29.37 10.08 9.25
N ARG A 441 28.57 9.95 10.32
CA ARG A 441 28.69 10.69 11.57
C ARG A 441 28.37 9.81 12.78
N GLU A 442 28.61 10.30 13.99
CA GLU A 442 28.05 9.70 15.19
C GLU A 442 26.54 9.95 15.28
N ASN A 443 25.80 9.07 15.97
CA ASN A 443 24.35 9.23 16.10
C ASN A 443 23.93 10.59 16.72
N LYS A 444 24.79 11.18 17.56
CA LYS A 444 24.55 12.49 18.17
C LYS A 444 24.54 13.65 17.16
N ASP A 445 25.15 13.46 15.97
CA ASP A 445 25.32 14.50 14.98
C ASP A 445 24.19 14.52 13.93
N ILE A 446 23.06 13.83 14.20
CA ILE A 446 21.93 13.70 13.23
C ILE A 446 21.41 15.07 12.77
N PHE A 447 21.33 16.04 13.66
CA PHE A 447 20.84 17.38 13.36
C PHE A 447 21.76 18.12 12.38
N ALA A 448 23.08 18.00 12.59
CA ALA A 448 24.08 18.55 11.66
C ALA A 448 23.97 17.88 10.27
N VAL A 449 23.69 16.56 10.21
CA VAL A 449 23.48 15.85 8.94
C VAL A 449 22.23 16.37 8.23
N GLN A 450 21.12 16.58 8.93
CA GLN A 450 19.89 17.12 8.35
C GLN A 450 20.10 18.54 7.81
N ASP A 451 20.79 19.39 8.56
CA ASP A 451 21.12 20.76 8.13
C ASP A 451 22.06 20.76 6.91
N ASP A 452 23.06 19.87 6.88
CA ASP A 452 23.97 19.72 5.74
C ASP A 452 23.23 19.28 4.49
N ILE A 453 22.35 18.29 4.57
CA ILE A 453 21.53 17.80 3.46
C ILE A 453 20.61 18.93 2.96
N THR A 454 19.91 19.60 3.87
CA THR A 454 19.01 20.71 3.52
C THR A 454 19.74 21.84 2.77
N ARG A 455 20.92 22.26 3.28
CA ARG A 455 21.76 23.28 2.62
C ARG A 455 22.23 22.85 1.24
N ALA A 456 22.67 21.61 1.09
CA ALA A 456 23.13 21.05 -0.18
C ALA A 456 22.01 21.02 -1.22
N ILE A 457 20.79 20.60 -0.83
CA ILE A 457 19.62 20.57 -1.70
C ILE A 457 19.24 21.97 -2.17
N VAL A 458 19.17 22.94 -1.23
CA VAL A 458 18.87 24.34 -1.57
C VAL A 458 19.92 24.89 -2.52
N GLY A 459 21.21 24.57 -2.29
CA GLY A 459 22.33 24.92 -3.17
C GLY A 459 22.17 24.34 -4.59
N ALA A 460 21.83 23.06 -4.69
CA ALA A 460 21.63 22.37 -5.98
C ALA A 460 20.41 22.91 -6.75
N LEU A 461 19.36 23.34 -6.05
CA LEU A 461 18.15 23.89 -6.65
C LEU A 461 18.22 25.41 -6.89
N ARG A 462 19.24 26.11 -6.37
CA ARG A 462 19.41 27.57 -6.50
C ARG A 462 19.20 28.11 -7.91
N PRO A 463 19.72 27.49 -8.99
CA PRO A 463 19.50 27.98 -10.37
C PRO A 463 18.02 27.94 -10.81
N ARG A 464 17.19 27.16 -10.12
CA ARG A 464 15.76 26.97 -10.40
C ARG A 464 14.85 27.78 -9.46
N LEU A 465 15.43 28.45 -8.45
CA LEU A 465 14.73 29.33 -7.53
C LEU A 465 14.74 30.75 -8.04
N SER A 466 13.69 31.51 -7.71
CA SER A 466 13.68 32.96 -8.08
C SER A 466 14.77 33.71 -7.32
N PRO A 467 15.34 34.77 -7.90
CA PRO A 467 16.44 35.56 -7.29
C PRO A 467 16.12 36.09 -5.88
N VAL A 468 14.85 36.37 -5.58
CA VAL A 468 14.39 36.86 -4.27
C VAL A 468 14.36 35.72 -3.22
N ALA A 469 14.16 34.48 -3.66
CA ALA A 469 14.16 33.33 -2.79
C ALA A 469 15.58 32.89 -2.40
N ALA A 470 16.54 33.06 -3.30
CA ALA A 470 17.93 32.64 -3.10
C ALA A 470 18.69 33.41 -2.01
N THR A 471 18.29 34.65 -1.71
CA THR A 471 18.96 35.51 -0.70
C THR A 471 18.40 35.40 0.70
N LYS A 472 17.19 34.85 0.89
CA LYS A 472 16.54 34.72 2.20
C LYS A 472 16.72 33.36 2.87
N SER A 473 17.32 32.38 2.19
CA SER A 473 17.36 30.99 2.65
C SER A 473 18.37 30.68 3.78
N ASP A 474 19.40 31.53 3.96
CA ASP A 474 20.48 31.22 4.93
C ASP A 474 20.13 31.49 6.40
N SER A 475 19.08 32.25 6.69
CA SER A 475 18.76 32.66 8.08
C SER A 475 17.57 31.92 8.73
N SER A 476 16.84 31.09 8.00
CA SER A 476 15.60 30.45 8.48
C SER A 476 15.73 28.95 8.77
N LEU A 477 16.87 28.34 8.48
CA LEU A 477 17.10 26.92 8.68
C LEU A 477 17.69 26.67 10.07
N LYS A 478 16.87 26.64 11.11
CA LYS A 478 17.25 26.19 12.44
C LYS A 478 16.43 24.98 12.87
N GLY A 479 17.10 23.85 12.87
CA GLY A 479 17.02 22.70 13.75
C GLY A 479 15.70 21.97 13.99
N SER A 480 15.85 20.75 14.41
CA SER A 480 14.86 19.76 14.84
C SER A 480 13.89 20.23 15.95
N GLY A 481 14.14 21.37 16.59
CA GLY A 481 13.33 21.91 17.70
C GLY A 481 13.72 21.35 19.07
N THR A 482 14.73 20.47 19.15
CA THR A 482 15.33 19.94 20.37
C THR A 482 16.80 19.57 20.15
N ASP A 483 17.61 19.69 21.18
CA ASP A 483 18.99 19.17 21.20
C ASP A 483 19.09 17.80 21.92
N ASP A 484 17.99 17.32 22.51
CA ASP A 484 17.93 16.03 23.18
C ASP A 484 17.59 14.91 22.18
N LEU A 485 18.56 14.01 21.94
CA LEU A 485 18.46 12.90 21.00
C LEU A 485 17.42 11.86 21.42
N GLU A 486 17.24 11.64 22.71
CA GLU A 486 16.25 10.67 23.20
C GLU A 486 14.84 11.23 23.04
N ALA A 487 14.66 12.53 23.34
CA ALA A 487 13.41 13.23 23.06
C ALA A 487 13.07 13.18 21.56
N TYR A 488 14.07 13.41 20.71
CA TYR A 488 13.90 13.35 19.25
C TYR A 488 13.55 11.95 18.75
N ASP A 489 14.23 10.89 19.22
CA ASP A 489 13.93 9.50 18.85
C ASP A 489 12.50 9.11 19.25
N LEU A 490 12.06 9.48 20.46
CA LEU A 490 10.69 9.26 20.94
C LEU A 490 9.66 10.02 20.07
N TYR A 491 9.95 11.26 19.71
CA TYR A 491 9.12 12.05 18.81
C TYR A 491 8.95 11.39 17.43
N LEU A 492 10.03 10.90 16.81
CA LEU A 492 9.97 10.20 15.52
C LEU A 492 9.16 8.90 15.59
N ARG A 493 9.29 8.14 16.70
CA ARG A 493 8.46 6.95 16.95
C ARG A 493 6.98 7.31 17.04
N GLY A 494 6.65 8.36 17.77
CA GLY A 494 5.28 8.85 17.87
C GLY A 494 4.71 9.21 16.51
N ARG A 495 5.43 9.98 15.71
CA ARG A 495 5.01 10.36 14.35
C ARG A 495 4.78 9.17 13.43
N TYR A 496 5.69 8.21 13.44
CA TYR A 496 5.57 6.99 12.66
C TYR A 496 4.30 6.19 13.00
N LEU A 497 3.91 6.15 14.28
CA LEU A 497 2.72 5.44 14.74
C LEU A 497 1.41 6.18 14.41
N VAL A 498 1.39 7.51 14.48
CA VAL A 498 0.24 8.33 14.06
C VAL A 498 -0.10 8.06 12.60
N GLU A 499 0.88 7.92 11.74
CA GLU A 499 0.70 7.62 10.32
C GLU A 499 0.03 6.26 10.07
N ARG A 500 0.40 5.26 10.86
CA ARG A 500 -0.15 3.91 10.77
C ARG A 500 -1.57 3.81 11.30
N ARG A 501 -2.02 4.85 12.04
CA ARG A 501 -3.36 4.92 12.62
C ARG A 501 -3.70 3.71 13.51
N GLY A 502 -4.99 3.47 13.76
CA GLY A 502 -5.43 2.38 14.60
C GLY A 502 -4.86 2.43 16.03
N LYS A 503 -4.50 1.29 16.60
CA LYS A 503 -3.91 1.19 17.96
C LYS A 503 -2.59 1.96 18.12
N GLY A 504 -1.92 2.31 17.03
CA GLY A 504 -0.68 3.09 17.05
C GLY A 504 -0.86 4.50 17.60
N VAL A 505 -2.05 5.11 17.49
CA VAL A 505 -2.31 6.48 17.98
C VAL A 505 -2.19 6.57 19.50
N GLU A 506 -2.65 5.58 20.24
CA GLU A 506 -2.51 5.55 21.71
C GLU A 506 -1.04 5.45 22.13
N GLN A 507 -0.26 4.62 21.46
CA GLN A 507 1.18 4.50 21.69
C GLN A 507 1.91 5.80 21.31
N ALA A 508 1.47 6.49 20.25
CA ALA A 508 2.04 7.78 19.86
C ALA A 508 1.86 8.84 20.94
N VAL A 509 0.68 8.93 21.56
CA VAL A 509 0.43 9.82 22.70
C VAL A 509 1.42 9.55 23.85
N ALA A 510 1.71 8.27 24.13
CA ALA A 510 2.69 7.89 25.15
C ALA A 510 4.11 8.33 24.76
N TYR A 511 4.53 8.13 23.50
CA TYR A 511 5.85 8.53 23.02
C TYR A 511 6.04 10.06 23.01
N PHE A 512 5.04 10.83 22.55
CA PHE A 512 5.12 12.29 22.61
C PHE A 512 5.18 12.82 24.05
N THR A 513 4.43 12.19 24.96
CA THR A 513 4.50 12.54 26.39
C THR A 513 5.89 12.25 26.96
N GLN A 514 6.51 11.13 26.61
CA GLN A 514 7.88 10.80 27.01
C GLN A 514 8.90 11.79 26.42
N ALA A 515 8.75 12.16 25.14
CA ALA A 515 9.60 13.16 24.48
C ALA A 515 9.56 14.51 25.21
N ILE A 516 8.36 14.98 25.57
CA ILE A 516 8.14 16.21 26.34
C ILE A 516 8.75 16.13 27.74
N ASN A 517 8.70 14.95 28.39
CA ASN A 517 9.33 14.76 29.72
C ASN A 517 10.86 14.80 29.65
N LYS A 518 11.47 14.48 28.52
CA LYS A 518 12.91 14.61 28.28
C LYS A 518 13.29 16.05 27.97
N ASP A 519 12.51 16.73 27.14
CA ASP A 519 12.71 18.13 26.78
C ASP A 519 11.40 18.92 26.83
N HIS A 520 11.22 19.68 27.89
CA HIS A 520 10.05 20.56 28.10
C HIS A 520 10.01 21.77 27.16
N GLY A 521 11.07 22.02 26.39
CA GLY A 521 11.17 23.05 25.37
C GLY A 521 10.78 22.58 23.96
N PHE A 522 10.50 21.29 23.78
CA PHE A 522 10.27 20.68 22.48
C PHE A 522 8.87 21.02 21.89
N ALA A 523 8.73 22.19 21.25
CA ALA A 523 7.48 22.71 20.70
C ALA A 523 6.78 21.72 19.74
N LYS A 524 7.52 21.09 18.81
CA LYS A 524 6.99 20.12 17.85
C LYS A 524 6.37 18.91 18.56
N ALA A 525 6.96 18.42 19.66
CA ALA A 525 6.40 17.29 20.40
C ALA A 525 5.07 17.64 21.08
N TYR A 526 4.93 18.86 21.58
CA TYR A 526 3.65 19.36 22.12
C TYR A 526 2.59 19.50 21.01
N ALA A 527 2.96 19.99 19.82
CA ALA A 527 2.05 20.10 18.69
C ALA A 527 1.51 18.73 18.25
N GLU A 528 2.41 17.75 18.12
CA GLU A 528 2.05 16.38 17.75
C GLU A 528 1.26 15.66 18.85
N LEU A 529 1.56 15.92 20.13
CA LEU A 529 0.77 15.41 21.25
C LEU A 529 -0.68 15.91 21.15
N SER A 530 -0.88 17.21 20.90
CA SER A 530 -2.22 17.77 20.71
C SER A 530 -2.94 17.12 19.55
N ALA A 531 -2.30 17.01 18.38
CA ALA A 531 -2.88 16.39 17.19
C ALA A 531 -3.21 14.89 17.42
N ALA A 532 -2.34 14.14 18.10
CA ALA A 532 -2.58 12.73 18.42
C ALA A 532 -3.74 12.53 19.41
N LEU A 533 -3.89 13.42 20.40
CA LEU A 533 -5.03 13.42 21.33
C LEU A 533 -6.35 13.66 20.59
N GLU A 534 -6.37 14.55 19.59
CA GLU A 534 -7.54 14.81 18.74
C GLU A 534 -7.87 13.62 17.81
N LEU A 535 -6.89 12.81 17.43
CA LEU A 535 -7.09 11.60 16.65
C LEU A 535 -7.54 10.39 17.48
N LEU A 536 -7.20 10.36 18.75
CA LEU A 536 -7.40 9.20 19.62
C LEU A 536 -8.86 8.70 19.64
N PRO A 537 -9.90 9.57 19.72
CA PRO A 537 -11.31 9.16 19.72
C PRO A 537 -11.78 8.43 18.46
N TYR A 538 -11.02 8.49 17.37
CA TYR A 538 -11.37 7.79 16.13
C TYR A 538 -10.87 6.35 16.09
N PHE A 539 -9.88 6.01 16.92
CA PHE A 539 -9.16 4.73 16.88
C PHE A 539 -9.17 3.98 18.21
N SER A 540 -9.75 4.56 19.24
CA SER A 540 -9.88 3.96 20.57
C SER A 540 -11.27 4.27 21.17
N PRO A 541 -11.69 3.54 22.20
CA PRO A 541 -12.95 3.85 22.90
C PRO A 541 -12.91 5.14 23.75
N THR A 542 -11.88 5.95 23.61
CA THR A 542 -11.65 7.18 24.39
C THR A 542 -12.57 8.30 23.92
N PRO A 543 -13.47 8.84 24.76
CA PRO A 543 -14.33 9.95 24.37
C PRO A 543 -13.56 11.23 24.09
N ALA A 544 -13.94 12.01 23.06
CA ALA A 544 -13.28 13.26 22.69
C ALA A 544 -13.19 14.25 23.86
N TYR A 545 -14.27 14.41 24.64
CA TYR A 545 -14.27 15.32 25.79
C TYR A 545 -13.28 14.95 26.90
N SER A 546 -12.83 13.70 26.98
CA SER A 546 -11.86 13.25 28.00
C SER A 546 -10.43 13.67 27.70
N VAL A 547 -10.10 13.96 26.44
CA VAL A 547 -8.75 14.38 25.99
C VAL A 547 -8.67 15.87 25.67
N GLU A 548 -9.78 16.56 25.54
CA GLU A 548 -9.93 17.95 25.12
C GLU A 548 -9.02 18.91 25.91
N ALA A 549 -9.09 18.87 27.24
CA ALA A 549 -8.29 19.78 28.07
C ALA A 549 -6.77 19.56 27.89
N ARG A 550 -6.34 18.32 27.72
CA ARG A 550 -4.94 17.96 27.46
C ARG A 550 -4.50 18.44 26.08
N ALA A 551 -5.32 18.26 25.07
CA ALA A 551 -5.06 18.70 23.71
C ALA A 551 -4.91 20.23 23.63
N ILE A 552 -5.84 20.99 24.24
CA ILE A 552 -5.78 22.45 24.32
C ILE A 552 -4.52 22.91 25.06
N ALA A 553 -4.19 22.30 26.19
CA ALA A 553 -2.98 22.64 26.96
C ALA A 553 -1.70 22.39 26.18
N ALA A 554 -1.61 21.26 25.48
CA ALA A 554 -0.46 20.92 24.64
C ALA A 554 -0.31 21.88 23.46
N ALA A 555 -1.41 22.19 22.74
CA ALA A 555 -1.38 23.15 21.63
C ALA A 555 -0.94 24.56 22.09
N ASN A 556 -1.51 25.08 23.17
CA ASN A 556 -1.12 26.37 23.73
C ASN A 556 0.34 26.39 24.17
N ARG A 557 0.83 25.31 24.75
CA ARG A 557 2.26 25.21 25.11
C ARG A 557 3.14 25.23 23.87
N ALA A 558 2.79 24.49 22.82
CA ALA A 558 3.52 24.52 21.53
C ALA A 558 3.57 25.93 20.95
N ILE A 559 2.43 26.63 20.90
CA ILE A 559 2.34 28.03 20.42
C ILE A 559 3.19 28.99 21.26
N SER A 560 3.22 28.79 22.59
CA SER A 560 4.05 29.63 23.48
C SER A 560 5.55 29.42 23.27
N LEU A 561 5.97 28.21 22.90
CA LEU A 561 7.36 27.84 22.63
C LEU A 561 7.82 28.24 21.23
N ASP A 562 6.99 28.07 20.23
CA ASP A 562 7.25 28.49 18.85
C ASP A 562 5.97 29.02 18.15
N PRO A 563 5.74 30.35 18.17
CA PRO A 563 4.57 30.96 17.55
C PRO A 563 4.53 30.88 16.00
N LYS A 564 5.60 30.41 15.37
CA LYS A 564 5.69 30.28 13.91
C LYS A 564 5.19 28.92 13.40
N LEU A 565 4.87 27.99 14.27
CA LEU A 565 4.30 26.70 13.88
C LEU A 565 2.81 26.87 13.54
N GLY A 566 2.39 26.43 12.37
CA GLY A 566 0.97 26.40 11.96
C GLY A 566 0.21 25.21 12.51
N GLU A 567 0.86 24.06 12.69
CA GLU A 567 0.25 22.82 13.14
C GLU A 567 -0.42 22.91 14.51
N PRO A 568 0.18 23.53 15.56
CA PRO A 568 -0.50 23.60 16.85
C PRO A 568 -1.76 24.48 16.81
N HIS A 569 -1.83 25.49 15.92
CA HIS A 569 -3.04 26.27 15.70
C HIS A 569 -4.15 25.40 15.06
N ALA A 570 -3.81 24.54 14.10
CA ALA A 570 -4.77 23.59 13.51
C ALA A 570 -5.27 22.55 14.54
N ALA A 571 -4.38 22.04 15.41
CA ALA A 571 -4.75 21.13 16.47
C ALA A 571 -5.63 21.81 17.53
N LEU A 572 -5.31 23.05 17.94
CA LEU A 572 -6.13 23.84 18.85
C LEU A 572 -7.52 24.13 18.27
N ALA A 573 -7.58 24.41 16.97
CA ALA A 573 -8.87 24.60 16.28
C ALA A 573 -9.74 23.35 16.31
N LEU A 574 -9.14 22.15 16.11
CA LEU A 574 -9.86 20.88 16.26
C LEU A 574 -10.37 20.67 17.68
N ALA A 575 -9.55 20.94 18.69
CA ALA A 575 -9.94 20.83 20.09
C ALA A 575 -11.11 21.78 20.42
N TYR A 576 -11.07 23.02 19.94
CA TYR A 576 -12.20 23.96 20.10
C TYR A 576 -13.44 23.50 19.33
N MET A 577 -13.29 22.88 18.18
CA MET A 577 -14.40 22.30 17.41
C MET A 577 -15.07 21.16 18.17
N HIS A 578 -14.31 20.26 18.80
CA HIS A 578 -14.84 19.21 19.67
C HIS A 578 -15.50 19.76 20.93
N ALA A 579 -15.02 20.89 21.43
CA ALA A 579 -15.61 21.63 22.54
C ALA A 579 -16.85 22.47 22.15
N LEU A 580 -17.28 22.42 20.87
CA LEU A 580 -18.37 23.25 20.31
C LEU A 580 -18.11 24.77 20.47
N ARG A 581 -16.84 25.18 20.43
CA ARG A 581 -16.37 26.57 20.45
C ARG A 581 -16.07 27.03 19.04
N TRP A 582 -17.16 27.23 18.26
CA TRP A 582 -17.06 27.40 16.80
C TRP A 582 -16.28 28.63 16.38
N GLU A 583 -16.48 29.77 17.02
CA GLU A 583 -15.81 31.04 16.68
C GLU A 583 -14.31 30.97 16.95
N GLU A 584 -13.91 30.44 18.10
CA GLU A 584 -12.50 30.28 18.45
C GLU A 584 -11.84 29.23 17.54
N SER A 585 -12.55 28.16 17.19
CA SER A 585 -12.08 27.18 16.22
C SER A 585 -11.78 27.82 14.85
N GLU A 586 -12.69 28.66 14.34
CA GLU A 586 -12.48 29.35 13.07
C GLU A 586 -11.29 30.29 13.10
N ALA A 587 -11.15 31.04 14.21
CA ALA A 587 -10.02 31.96 14.38
C ALA A 587 -8.67 31.22 14.31
N GLU A 588 -8.58 30.06 14.98
CA GLU A 588 -7.36 29.27 14.99
C GLU A 588 -7.11 28.57 13.64
N PHE A 589 -8.14 28.06 12.92
CA PHE A 589 -7.95 27.58 11.55
C PHE A 589 -7.44 28.65 10.60
N LYS A 590 -7.99 29.87 10.68
CA LYS A 590 -7.52 31.01 9.87
C LYS A 590 -6.05 31.35 10.18
N ARG A 591 -5.64 31.30 11.45
CA ARG A 591 -4.24 31.49 11.86
C ARG A 591 -3.34 30.39 11.31
N ALA A 592 -3.73 29.12 11.47
CA ALA A 592 -2.98 27.99 10.94
C ALA A 592 -2.70 28.14 9.43
N VAL A 593 -3.73 28.46 8.64
CA VAL A 593 -3.62 28.65 7.18
C VAL A 593 -2.84 29.92 6.82
N ALA A 594 -2.86 30.97 7.65
CA ALA A 594 -2.09 32.19 7.43
C ALA A 594 -0.59 31.98 7.70
N ILE A 595 -0.24 31.20 8.74
CA ILE A 595 1.15 30.87 9.10
C ILE A 595 1.73 29.90 8.05
N ASP A 596 1.01 28.82 7.74
CA ASP A 596 1.38 27.85 6.71
C ASP A 596 0.28 27.68 5.65
N SER A 597 0.38 28.49 4.60
CA SER A 597 -0.56 28.45 3.47
C SER A 597 -0.43 27.19 2.60
N THR A 598 0.67 26.44 2.75
CA THR A 598 1.01 25.26 1.95
C THR A 598 0.66 23.94 2.64
N SER A 599 0.18 23.96 3.91
CA SER A 599 -0.26 22.77 4.64
C SER A 599 -1.57 22.20 4.09
N PRO A 600 -1.57 21.03 3.43
CA PRO A 600 -2.80 20.38 2.97
C PRO A 600 -3.64 19.88 4.15
N THR A 601 -2.99 19.50 5.26
CA THR A 601 -3.64 19.02 6.47
C THR A 601 -4.47 20.10 7.14
N SER A 602 -3.89 21.30 7.39
CA SER A 602 -4.60 22.44 7.98
C SER A 602 -5.80 22.86 7.12
N ARG A 603 -5.63 22.89 5.80
CA ARG A 603 -6.72 23.20 4.86
C ARG A 603 -7.82 22.14 4.85
N THR A 604 -7.46 20.87 4.91
CA THR A 604 -8.44 19.76 4.99
C THR A 604 -9.26 19.86 6.27
N GLN A 605 -8.62 20.14 7.42
CA GLN A 605 -9.33 20.29 8.69
C GLN A 605 -10.23 21.53 8.71
N TYR A 606 -9.73 22.66 8.18
CA TYR A 606 -10.56 23.86 8.04
C TYR A 606 -11.75 23.65 7.12
N ALA A 607 -11.57 22.93 6.00
CA ALA A 607 -12.67 22.59 5.10
C ALA A 607 -13.72 21.71 5.78
N ARG A 608 -13.30 20.74 6.60
CA ARG A 608 -14.24 19.90 7.39
C ARG A 608 -15.03 20.74 8.40
N TYR A 609 -14.36 21.67 9.09
CA TYR A 609 -15.03 22.62 9.96
C TYR A 609 -16.10 23.43 9.21
N LEU A 610 -15.78 23.99 8.04
CA LEU A 610 -16.73 24.75 7.21
C LEU A 610 -17.91 23.89 6.75
N MET A 611 -17.66 22.63 6.40
CA MET A 611 -18.68 21.66 6.02
C MET A 611 -19.63 21.35 7.17
N MET A 612 -19.14 21.23 8.41
CA MET A 612 -19.94 21.07 9.62
C MET A 612 -20.91 22.23 9.84
N LEU A 613 -20.47 23.45 9.55
CA LEU A 613 -21.28 24.67 9.64
C LEU A 613 -22.18 24.90 8.40
N ASN A 614 -22.32 23.89 7.51
CA ASN A 614 -23.07 23.99 6.27
C ASN A 614 -22.56 25.10 5.30
N ARG A 615 -21.31 25.54 5.45
CA ARG A 615 -20.64 26.52 4.57
C ARG A 615 -19.98 25.82 3.38
N ILE A 616 -20.80 25.10 2.62
CA ILE A 616 -20.34 24.17 1.56
C ILE A 616 -19.48 24.84 0.47
N PRO A 617 -19.80 26.04 -0.06
CA PRO A 617 -18.96 26.69 -1.09
C PRO A 617 -17.53 26.99 -0.60
N GLU A 618 -17.41 27.43 0.65
CA GLU A 618 -16.12 27.73 1.27
C GLU A 618 -15.33 26.45 1.56
N ALA A 619 -16.02 25.40 2.05
CA ALA A 619 -15.43 24.07 2.24
C ALA A 619 -14.85 23.53 0.94
N LEU A 620 -15.61 23.58 -0.17
CA LEU A 620 -15.13 23.17 -1.51
C LEU A 620 -13.89 23.93 -1.93
N THR A 621 -13.80 25.23 -1.64
CA THR A 621 -12.63 26.05 -1.96
C THR A 621 -11.39 25.51 -1.23
N GLN A 622 -11.48 25.25 0.09
CA GLN A 622 -10.37 24.76 0.88
C GLN A 622 -9.97 23.33 0.50
N PHE A 623 -10.94 22.41 0.27
CA PHE A 623 -10.65 21.06 -0.19
C PHE A 623 -9.97 21.02 -1.56
N ARG A 624 -10.39 21.87 -2.51
CA ARG A 624 -9.74 21.96 -3.83
C ARG A 624 -8.31 22.46 -3.72
N ILE A 625 -8.03 23.38 -2.79
CA ILE A 625 -6.64 23.82 -2.51
C ILE A 625 -5.86 22.67 -1.88
N ALA A 626 -6.40 22.01 -0.85
CA ALA A 626 -5.76 20.86 -0.19
C ALA A 626 -5.40 19.76 -1.20
N ARG A 627 -6.32 19.40 -2.09
CA ARG A 627 -6.09 18.42 -3.15
C ARG A 627 -5.00 18.82 -4.15
N ARG A 628 -4.88 20.12 -4.48
CA ARG A 628 -3.80 20.60 -5.33
C ARG A 628 -2.43 20.55 -4.64
N LEU A 629 -2.41 20.78 -3.34
CA LEU A 629 -1.20 20.71 -2.52
C LEU A 629 -0.77 19.25 -2.28
N ASP A 630 -1.74 18.34 -2.13
CA ASP A 630 -1.53 16.91 -1.90
C ASP A 630 -2.38 16.05 -2.86
N PRO A 631 -1.93 15.85 -4.12
CA PRO A 631 -2.74 15.21 -5.15
C PRO A 631 -2.96 13.71 -4.95
N LEU A 632 -2.17 13.05 -4.11
CA LEU A 632 -2.27 11.61 -3.84
C LEU A 632 -2.81 11.28 -2.45
N ALA A 633 -3.26 12.28 -1.67
CA ALA A 633 -3.94 12.06 -0.40
C ALA A 633 -5.36 11.54 -0.63
N GLY A 634 -5.58 10.24 -0.44
CA GLY A 634 -6.90 9.63 -0.54
C GLY A 634 -7.92 10.29 0.37
N THR A 635 -7.53 10.68 1.60
CA THR A 635 -8.41 11.37 2.55
C THR A 635 -8.89 12.74 2.06
N ALA A 636 -8.07 13.54 1.39
CA ALA A 636 -8.49 14.83 0.82
C ALA A 636 -9.53 14.62 -0.30
N SER A 637 -9.32 13.62 -1.17
CA SER A 637 -10.27 13.24 -2.22
C SER A 637 -11.60 12.73 -1.66
N VAL A 638 -11.58 11.93 -0.58
CA VAL A 638 -12.80 11.46 0.10
C VAL A 638 -13.67 12.62 0.59
N TRP A 639 -13.07 13.57 1.32
CA TRP A 639 -13.83 14.69 1.86
C TRP A 639 -14.28 15.68 0.78
N LEU A 640 -13.48 15.88 -0.26
CA LEU A 640 -13.86 16.66 -1.43
C LEU A 640 -15.07 16.02 -2.13
N SER A 641 -15.04 14.70 -2.37
CA SER A 641 -16.14 13.95 -2.97
C SER A 641 -17.42 14.14 -2.17
N TYR A 642 -17.37 13.90 -0.85
CA TYR A 642 -18.57 14.06 -0.01
C TYR A 642 -19.09 15.49 0.01
N THR A 643 -18.20 16.49 0.01
CA THR A 643 -18.62 17.91 -0.06
C THR A 643 -19.24 18.27 -1.41
N LEU A 644 -18.71 17.72 -2.52
CA LEU A 644 -19.30 17.85 -3.86
C LEU A 644 -20.70 17.21 -3.91
N PHE A 645 -20.85 16.05 -3.27
CA PHE A 645 -22.15 15.40 -3.13
C PHE A 645 -23.16 16.29 -2.37
N LEU A 646 -22.76 16.88 -1.23
CA LEU A 646 -23.58 17.84 -0.48
C LEU A 646 -23.93 19.09 -1.32
N ALA A 647 -23.03 19.52 -2.21
CA ALA A 647 -23.25 20.64 -3.14
C ALA A 647 -24.16 20.26 -4.33
N GLY A 648 -24.61 19.02 -4.46
CA GLY A 648 -25.41 18.55 -5.58
C GLY A 648 -24.62 18.25 -6.87
N LYS A 649 -23.27 18.31 -6.84
CA LYS A 649 -22.35 18.10 -7.97
C LYS A 649 -22.02 16.61 -8.11
N ARG A 650 -23.00 15.82 -8.50
CA ARG A 650 -22.94 14.33 -8.45
C ARG A 650 -21.84 13.71 -9.30
N ASP A 651 -21.64 14.21 -10.52
CA ASP A 651 -20.62 13.64 -11.42
C ASP A 651 -19.19 13.93 -10.93
N GLU A 652 -18.94 15.16 -10.44
CA GLU A 652 -17.66 15.52 -9.82
C GLU A 652 -17.43 14.68 -8.55
N ALA A 653 -18.46 14.49 -7.71
CA ALA A 653 -18.40 13.67 -6.50
C ALA A 653 -18.00 12.23 -6.83
N LEU A 654 -18.69 11.60 -7.77
CA LEU A 654 -18.43 10.24 -8.19
C LEU A 654 -17.01 10.05 -8.73
N ALA A 655 -16.51 11.00 -9.52
CA ALA A 655 -15.14 10.96 -10.04
C ALA A 655 -14.09 11.03 -8.91
N GLU A 656 -14.32 11.90 -7.91
CA GLU A 656 -13.43 12.02 -6.75
C GLU A 656 -13.53 10.81 -5.80
N SER A 657 -14.71 10.19 -5.62
CA SER A 657 -14.87 8.97 -4.83
C SER A 657 -14.11 7.79 -5.44
N LYS A 658 -14.21 7.61 -6.75
CA LYS A 658 -13.43 6.59 -7.47
C LYS A 658 -11.93 6.83 -7.32
N ARG A 659 -11.50 8.09 -7.51
CA ARG A 659 -10.11 8.49 -7.32
C ARG A 659 -9.62 8.20 -5.89
N ALA A 660 -10.43 8.52 -4.88
CA ALA A 660 -10.07 8.24 -3.49
C ALA A 660 -9.85 6.74 -3.23
N LEU A 661 -10.68 5.89 -3.82
CA LEU A 661 -10.56 4.44 -3.71
C LEU A 661 -9.37 3.87 -4.49
N GLU A 662 -9.03 4.46 -5.65
CA GLU A 662 -7.80 4.13 -6.39
C GLU A 662 -6.54 4.52 -5.60
N LEU A 663 -6.60 5.64 -4.87
CA LEU A 663 -5.51 6.13 -4.04
C LEU A 663 -5.31 5.29 -2.78
N ASP A 664 -6.39 4.89 -2.12
CA ASP A 664 -6.39 4.07 -0.91
C ASP A 664 -7.58 3.09 -0.93
N PRO A 665 -7.39 1.87 -1.46
CA PRO A 665 -8.45 0.87 -1.58
C PRO A 665 -9.03 0.40 -0.23
N ASP A 666 -8.23 0.52 0.83
CA ASP A 666 -8.60 0.07 2.18
C ASP A 666 -9.24 1.18 3.03
N LEU A 667 -9.39 2.39 2.48
CA LEU A 667 -9.97 3.52 3.19
C LEU A 667 -11.49 3.33 3.41
N PRO A 668 -11.96 3.04 4.64
CA PRO A 668 -13.37 2.71 4.88
C PRO A 668 -14.33 3.83 4.47
N THR A 669 -13.94 5.10 4.68
CA THR A 669 -14.73 6.27 4.31
C THR A 669 -14.92 6.41 2.80
N ALA A 670 -13.89 6.11 1.99
CA ALA A 670 -14.00 6.13 0.53
C ALA A 670 -15.04 5.10 0.05
N ARG A 671 -14.99 3.89 0.64
CA ARG A 671 -15.94 2.82 0.32
C ARG A 671 -17.37 3.17 0.70
N ILE A 672 -17.58 3.72 1.91
CA ILE A 672 -18.91 4.11 2.39
C ILE A 672 -19.50 5.23 1.51
N PHE A 673 -18.72 6.25 1.20
CA PHE A 673 -19.22 7.38 0.41
C PHE A 673 -19.50 6.97 -1.03
N LEU A 674 -18.63 6.20 -1.67
CA LEU A 674 -18.90 5.67 -3.00
C LEU A 674 -20.15 4.77 -3.01
N ALA A 675 -20.30 3.89 -2.02
CA ALA A 675 -21.48 3.04 -1.91
C ALA A 675 -22.77 3.87 -1.69
N SER A 676 -22.71 4.95 -0.88
CA SER A 676 -23.81 5.88 -0.67
C SER A 676 -24.21 6.58 -1.97
N GLU A 677 -23.24 7.10 -2.73
CA GLU A 677 -23.46 7.73 -4.03
C GLU A 677 -24.09 6.74 -5.03
N ARG A 678 -23.62 5.48 -5.07
CA ARG A 678 -24.18 4.43 -5.91
C ARG A 678 -25.61 4.07 -5.54
N ALA A 679 -25.89 3.97 -4.23
CA ALA A 679 -27.25 3.72 -3.74
C ALA A 679 -28.22 4.81 -4.17
N LEU A 680 -27.80 6.08 -4.13
CA LEU A 680 -28.63 7.24 -4.46
C LEU A 680 -28.93 7.38 -5.96
N ILE A 681 -28.05 6.91 -6.84
CA ILE A 681 -28.32 6.85 -8.29
C ILE A 681 -29.03 5.55 -8.73
N GLY A 682 -29.45 4.71 -7.77
CA GLY A 682 -30.19 3.47 -8.03
C GLY A 682 -29.35 2.24 -8.36
N ASN A 683 -28.00 2.35 -8.35
CA ASN A 683 -27.12 1.23 -8.62
C ASN A 683 -26.87 0.38 -7.33
N ARG A 684 -27.93 -0.36 -6.93
CA ARG A 684 -27.99 -1.09 -5.65
C ARG A 684 -26.96 -2.22 -5.56
N ASP A 685 -26.73 -2.94 -6.67
CA ASP A 685 -25.83 -4.11 -6.67
C ASP A 685 -24.36 -3.69 -6.55
N GLU A 686 -23.95 -2.60 -7.21
CA GLU A 686 -22.63 -2.03 -7.07
C GLU A 686 -22.41 -1.49 -5.65
N ALA A 687 -23.39 -0.76 -5.09
CA ALA A 687 -23.32 -0.30 -3.70
C ALA A 687 -23.14 -1.45 -2.71
N ARG A 688 -23.90 -2.55 -2.89
CA ARG A 688 -23.77 -3.75 -2.08
C ARG A 688 -22.39 -4.42 -2.23
N ALA A 689 -21.89 -4.50 -3.45
CA ALA A 689 -20.58 -5.11 -3.75
C ALA A 689 -19.43 -4.34 -3.08
N ILE A 690 -19.47 -3.01 -3.10
CA ILE A 690 -18.47 -2.14 -2.46
C ILE A 690 -18.43 -2.37 -0.94
N LEU A 691 -19.59 -2.57 -0.28
CA LEU A 691 -19.66 -2.76 1.18
C LEU A 691 -19.33 -4.19 1.63
N ARG A 692 -19.54 -5.23 0.80
CA ARG A 692 -19.27 -6.64 1.15
C ARG A 692 -17.81 -6.98 1.44
N GLY A 693 -16.86 -6.16 1.04
CA GLY A 693 -15.43 -6.38 1.26
C GLY A 693 -14.95 -6.19 2.70
N GLY A 694 -15.87 -6.17 3.70
CA GLY A 694 -15.57 -5.98 5.12
C GLY A 694 -15.25 -4.53 5.46
N LEU A 695 -15.95 -4.00 6.46
CA LEU A 695 -15.63 -2.72 7.09
C LEU A 695 -15.13 -3.01 8.50
N PRO A 696 -14.17 -2.24 9.02
CA PRO A 696 -13.72 -2.40 10.40
C PRO A 696 -14.90 -2.30 11.36
N GLU A 697 -14.84 -3.01 12.49
CA GLU A 697 -15.87 -3.00 13.56
C GLU A 697 -15.92 -1.66 14.34
N THR A 698 -15.67 -0.55 13.67
CA THR A 698 -15.68 0.80 14.23
C THR A 698 -17.06 1.43 14.09
N PRO A 699 -17.32 2.62 14.69
CA PRO A 699 -18.58 3.36 14.55
C PRO A 699 -19.06 3.61 13.11
N TRP A 700 -18.19 3.40 12.09
CA TRP A 700 -18.54 3.41 10.66
C TRP A 700 -19.63 2.39 10.26
N ASN A 701 -19.88 1.38 11.09
CA ASN A 701 -20.95 0.42 10.88
C ASN A 701 -22.32 1.09 10.77
N GLY A 702 -22.56 2.20 11.49
CA GLY A 702 -23.80 2.95 11.40
C GLY A 702 -24.05 3.54 10.01
N MET A 703 -23.06 4.18 9.41
CA MET A 703 -23.16 4.72 8.05
C MET A 703 -23.32 3.60 7.01
N SER A 704 -22.65 2.46 7.19
CA SER A 704 -22.81 1.28 6.34
C SER A 704 -24.23 0.74 6.45
N ALA A 705 -24.79 0.66 7.66
CA ALA A 705 -26.18 0.26 7.89
C ALA A 705 -27.16 1.20 7.18
N TYR A 706 -26.91 2.51 7.22
CA TYR A 706 -27.70 3.48 6.46
C TYR A 706 -27.69 3.16 4.96
N VAL A 707 -26.53 2.89 4.37
CA VAL A 707 -26.43 2.56 2.94
C VAL A 707 -27.12 1.22 2.63
N PHE A 708 -26.93 0.18 3.46
CA PHE A 708 -27.64 -1.09 3.31
C PHE A 708 -29.16 -0.91 3.34
N GLY A 709 -29.68 -0.07 4.26
CA GLY A 709 -31.09 0.26 4.30
C GLY A 709 -31.58 0.95 3.02
N ARG A 710 -30.85 1.92 2.52
CA ARG A 710 -31.19 2.63 1.27
C ARG A 710 -31.22 1.74 0.04
N ILE A 711 -30.48 0.64 -0.01
CA ILE A 711 -30.54 -0.37 -1.09
C ILE A 711 -31.55 -1.49 -0.81
N GLY A 712 -32.28 -1.43 0.31
CA GLY A 712 -33.33 -2.39 0.68
C GLY A 712 -32.81 -3.64 1.40
N ASP A 713 -31.56 -3.66 1.84
CA ASP A 713 -30.96 -4.79 2.56
C ASP A 713 -31.15 -4.66 4.09
N THR A 714 -32.42 -4.73 4.49
CA THR A 714 -32.81 -4.61 5.91
C THR A 714 -32.26 -5.72 6.79
N SER A 715 -31.93 -6.87 6.21
CA SER A 715 -31.30 -8.00 6.92
C SER A 715 -29.91 -7.59 7.47
N GLU A 716 -29.07 -6.99 6.64
CA GLU A 716 -27.76 -6.52 7.07
C GLU A 716 -27.87 -5.38 8.09
N VAL A 717 -28.82 -4.46 7.91
CA VAL A 717 -29.05 -3.41 8.92
C VAL A 717 -29.41 -4.00 10.27
N ASN A 718 -30.33 -4.98 10.31
CA ASN A 718 -30.72 -5.64 11.57
C ASN A 718 -29.57 -6.39 12.23
N LYS A 719 -28.68 -7.05 11.46
CA LYS A 719 -27.46 -7.67 11.99
C LYS A 719 -26.55 -6.62 12.64
N ILE A 720 -26.35 -5.47 11.96
CA ILE A 720 -25.53 -4.38 12.50
C ILE A 720 -26.17 -3.81 13.77
N LEU A 721 -27.49 -3.55 13.76
CA LEU A 721 -28.21 -3.06 14.94
C LEU A 721 -28.13 -4.05 16.11
N THR A 722 -28.23 -5.37 15.86
CA THR A 722 -28.06 -6.40 16.89
C THR A 722 -26.69 -6.30 17.54
N LYS A 723 -25.63 -6.20 16.73
CA LYS A 723 -24.27 -6.00 17.23
C LYS A 723 -24.13 -4.69 18.03
N LEU A 724 -24.63 -3.57 17.50
CA LEU A 724 -24.58 -2.28 18.19
C LEU A 724 -25.35 -2.33 19.53
N ASN A 725 -26.45 -3.05 19.59
CA ASN A 725 -27.28 -3.16 20.81
C ASN A 725 -26.66 -4.10 21.87
N ALA A 726 -25.74 -5.00 21.45
CA ALA A 726 -25.00 -5.88 22.36
C ALA A 726 -23.80 -5.16 23.02
N LEU A 727 -23.34 -4.01 22.47
CA LEU A 727 -22.24 -3.24 23.04
C LEU A 727 -22.69 -2.53 24.32
N PRO A 728 -21.79 -2.25 25.29
CA PRO A 728 -22.05 -1.42 26.45
C PRO A 728 -22.63 -0.06 26.08
N ARG A 729 -23.54 0.45 26.93
CA ARG A 729 -24.25 1.72 26.65
C ARG A 729 -23.33 2.95 26.60
N ASP A 730 -22.21 2.87 27.24
CA ASP A 730 -21.16 3.89 27.28
C ASP A 730 -20.11 3.73 26.18
N THR A 731 -20.32 2.79 25.23
CA THR A 731 -19.45 2.65 24.08
C THR A 731 -19.49 3.94 23.26
N TRP A 732 -18.31 4.52 23.02
CA TRP A 732 -18.16 5.78 22.29
C TRP A 732 -18.77 5.73 20.89
N MET A 733 -19.53 6.74 20.52
CA MET A 733 -20.23 6.91 19.22
C MET A 733 -21.34 5.88 18.92
N ILE A 734 -21.79 5.11 19.88
CA ILE A 734 -22.82 4.07 19.66
C ILE A 734 -24.19 4.67 19.30
N ASN A 735 -24.54 5.80 19.90
CA ASN A 735 -25.84 6.44 19.65
C ASN A 735 -25.88 7.06 18.25
N THR A 736 -24.79 7.65 17.80
CA THR A 736 -24.63 8.16 16.43
C THR A 736 -24.74 7.02 15.42
N ALA A 737 -24.09 5.88 15.65
CA ALA A 737 -24.17 4.72 14.77
C ALA A 737 -25.59 4.16 14.69
N ARG A 738 -26.33 4.09 15.82
CA ARG A 738 -27.74 3.69 15.85
C ARG A 738 -28.63 4.65 15.08
N ALA A 739 -28.39 5.96 15.20
CA ALA A 739 -29.17 6.98 14.48
C ALA A 739 -29.10 6.77 12.96
N TYR A 740 -27.90 6.59 12.40
CA TYR A 740 -27.74 6.27 10.98
C TYR A 740 -28.41 4.95 10.58
N ALA A 741 -28.28 3.90 11.39
CA ALA A 741 -28.88 2.62 11.11
C ALA A 741 -30.42 2.70 11.09
N TYR A 742 -31.03 3.44 12.04
CA TYR A 742 -32.48 3.65 12.06
C TYR A 742 -32.99 4.51 10.90
N LEU A 743 -32.20 5.51 10.44
CA LEU A 743 -32.54 6.26 9.23
C LEU A 743 -32.52 5.33 7.99
N GLY A 744 -31.62 4.38 7.93
CA GLY A 744 -31.54 3.40 6.84
C GLY A 744 -32.79 2.52 6.73
N ILE A 745 -33.45 2.18 7.82
CA ILE A 745 -34.69 1.37 7.85
C ILE A 745 -35.95 2.19 8.07
N GLU A 746 -35.88 3.50 7.78
CA GLU A 746 -37.01 4.42 7.80
C GLU A 746 -37.76 4.50 9.16
N LYS A 747 -36.98 4.47 10.26
CA LYS A 747 -37.46 4.64 11.64
C LYS A 747 -37.04 6.01 12.20
N PRO A 748 -37.66 7.13 11.74
CA PRO A 748 -37.24 8.48 12.08
C PRO A 748 -37.31 8.80 13.58
N ASP A 749 -38.29 8.28 14.30
CA ASP A 749 -38.41 8.53 15.73
C ASP A 749 -37.29 7.91 16.56
N LEU A 750 -36.89 6.68 16.21
CA LEU A 750 -35.76 6.02 16.85
C LEU A 750 -34.41 6.68 16.46
N ALA A 751 -34.35 7.20 15.25
CA ALA A 751 -33.17 7.95 14.82
C ALA A 751 -33.00 9.24 15.61
N VAL A 752 -34.10 10.02 15.76
CA VAL A 752 -34.12 11.26 16.58
C VAL A 752 -33.78 10.97 18.03
N SER A 753 -34.38 9.95 18.63
CA SER A 753 -34.08 9.53 20.00
C SER A 753 -32.60 9.15 20.19
N SER A 754 -32.02 8.47 19.20
CA SER A 754 -30.61 8.14 19.21
C SER A 754 -29.71 9.37 19.06
N LEU A 755 -30.09 10.37 18.23
CA LEU A 755 -29.39 11.64 18.11
C LEU A 755 -29.46 12.48 19.40
N GLU A 756 -30.60 12.51 20.09
CA GLU A 756 -30.74 13.17 21.40
C GLU A 756 -29.80 12.49 22.44
N ALA A 757 -29.73 11.16 22.43
CA ALA A 757 -28.81 10.41 23.27
C ALA A 757 -27.34 10.67 22.91
N ALA A 758 -27.01 10.79 21.64
CA ALA A 758 -25.65 11.14 21.16
C ALA A 758 -25.24 12.53 21.63
N ALA A 759 -26.17 13.51 21.53
CA ALA A 759 -25.95 14.87 22.03
C ALA A 759 -25.73 14.90 23.55
N ALA A 760 -26.55 14.16 24.32
CA ALA A 760 -26.43 14.05 25.78
C ALA A 760 -25.11 13.36 26.19
N ALA A 761 -24.67 12.36 25.45
CA ALA A 761 -23.38 11.67 25.64
C ALA A 761 -22.17 12.45 25.14
N ARG A 762 -22.40 13.66 24.57
CA ARG A 762 -21.33 14.47 23.95
C ARG A 762 -20.55 13.69 22.89
N GLU A 763 -21.22 12.84 22.12
CA GLU A 763 -20.65 12.16 20.96
C GLU A 763 -20.36 13.17 19.84
N THR A 764 -19.48 14.11 20.13
CA THR A 764 -19.24 15.33 19.35
C THR A 764 -18.00 15.23 18.49
N THR A 765 -17.69 14.07 17.92
CA THR A 765 -16.69 14.11 16.86
C THR A 765 -17.35 14.68 15.60
N PRO A 766 -16.99 15.89 15.18
CA PRO A 766 -17.61 16.57 14.03
C PRO A 766 -17.46 15.79 12.71
N SER A 767 -16.65 14.77 12.70
CA SER A 767 -16.43 13.91 11.53
C SER A 767 -17.52 12.87 11.30
N TRP A 768 -18.49 12.74 12.21
CA TRP A 768 -19.46 11.64 12.18
C TRP A 768 -20.92 12.09 12.06
N ILE A 769 -21.25 13.27 12.58
CA ILE A 769 -22.61 13.79 12.55
C ILE A 769 -22.66 14.98 11.60
N PHE A 770 -22.79 14.70 10.32
CA PHE A 770 -23.01 15.73 9.31
C PHE A 770 -24.51 16.05 9.25
N LEU A 771 -24.97 16.93 10.12
CA LEU A 771 -26.39 17.33 10.14
C LEU A 771 -26.85 17.94 8.81
N ALA A 772 -25.93 18.37 7.95
CA ALA A 772 -26.23 18.83 6.58
C ALA A 772 -26.50 17.66 5.60
N ASP A 773 -26.20 16.41 5.97
CA ASP A 773 -26.41 15.23 5.11
C ASP A 773 -27.90 15.08 4.74
N PRO A 774 -28.21 14.85 3.45
CA PRO A 774 -29.59 14.58 3.02
C PRO A 774 -30.25 13.38 3.71
N GLY A 775 -29.47 12.45 4.26
CA GLY A 775 -29.96 11.33 5.07
C GLY A 775 -30.79 11.75 6.27
N PHE A 776 -30.59 12.98 6.79
CA PHE A 776 -31.38 13.54 7.89
C PHE A 776 -32.62 14.28 7.44
N ASP A 777 -32.89 14.43 6.14
CA ASP A 777 -34.07 15.12 5.63
C ASP A 777 -35.40 14.59 6.23
N PRO A 778 -35.57 13.27 6.48
CA PRO A 778 -36.80 12.75 7.11
C PRO A 778 -37.07 13.29 8.53
N VAL A 779 -36.01 13.71 9.24
CA VAL A 779 -36.09 14.14 10.64
C VAL A 779 -35.92 15.65 10.86
N ARG A 780 -35.48 16.42 9.85
CA ARG A 780 -35.15 17.85 9.97
C ARG A 780 -36.26 18.73 10.54
N GLY A 781 -37.51 18.44 10.21
CA GLY A 781 -38.65 19.20 10.70
C GLY A 781 -39.16 18.78 12.09
N SER A 782 -38.54 17.79 12.75
CA SER A 782 -38.99 17.31 14.05
C SER A 782 -38.44 18.18 15.19
N PRO A 783 -39.27 18.36 16.27
CA PRO A 783 -38.81 19.10 17.46
C PRO A 783 -37.56 18.49 18.12
N GLY A 784 -37.43 17.16 18.06
CA GLY A 784 -36.25 16.45 18.59
C GLY A 784 -34.99 16.77 17.81
N PHE A 785 -35.05 16.83 16.47
CA PHE A 785 -33.89 17.24 15.66
C PHE A 785 -33.48 18.70 15.93
N ALA A 786 -34.46 19.60 16.13
CA ALA A 786 -34.16 20.99 16.53
C ALA A 786 -33.39 21.07 17.88
N LYS A 787 -33.78 20.21 18.86
CA LYS A 787 -33.02 20.10 20.12
C LYS A 787 -31.60 19.62 19.90
N VAL A 788 -31.40 18.66 19.00
CA VAL A 788 -30.06 18.17 18.64
C VAL A 788 -29.22 19.30 18.04
N VAL A 789 -29.74 20.03 17.04
CA VAL A 789 -29.08 21.18 16.43
C VAL A 789 -28.70 22.23 17.50
N LYS A 790 -29.61 22.50 18.45
CA LYS A 790 -29.36 23.39 19.58
C LYS A 790 -28.24 22.85 20.51
N ALA A 791 -28.26 21.57 20.84
CA ALA A 791 -27.25 20.95 21.69
C ALA A 791 -25.84 21.06 21.08
N PHE A 792 -25.75 21.02 19.75
CA PHE A 792 -24.49 21.22 19.00
C PHE A 792 -24.19 22.71 18.70
N ARG A 793 -24.99 23.66 19.20
CA ARG A 793 -24.86 25.12 18.99
C ARG A 793 -24.79 25.50 17.51
N LEU A 794 -25.64 24.89 16.69
CA LEU A 794 -25.67 25.05 15.22
C LEU A 794 -26.97 25.69 14.71
N GLU A 795 -27.78 26.38 15.54
CA GLU A 795 -29.08 26.91 15.21
C GLU A 795 -29.03 27.90 14.06
N ASN A 796 -27.94 28.66 13.96
CA ASN A 796 -27.80 29.75 12.98
C ASN A 796 -27.31 29.27 11.59
N HIS A 797 -27.18 27.95 11.39
CA HIS A 797 -26.57 27.37 10.19
C HIS A 797 -27.59 26.75 9.20
N GLY A 798 -28.88 27.02 9.36
CA GLY A 798 -29.93 26.62 8.40
C GLY A 798 -30.22 25.11 8.36
N LEU A 799 -29.79 24.34 9.37
CA LEU A 799 -29.85 22.88 9.37
C LEU A 799 -31.23 22.29 9.65
N THR A 800 -32.21 23.10 10.17
CA THR A 800 -33.58 22.66 10.55
C THR A 800 -34.58 22.78 9.41
N SER A 801 -34.27 23.52 8.33
CA SER A 801 -35.20 23.73 7.21
C SER A 801 -34.98 22.71 6.10
N LYS A 802 -36.07 22.11 5.59
CA LYS A 802 -36.00 21.17 4.43
C LYS A 802 -35.43 21.81 3.14
N ASN A 803 -35.51 23.13 3.04
CA ASN A 803 -35.08 23.88 1.85
C ASN A 803 -33.78 24.70 2.05
N GLY A 804 -33.26 24.77 3.28
CA GLY A 804 -32.12 25.66 3.62
C GLY A 804 -30.72 25.14 3.27
N ALA A 805 -30.61 23.88 2.91
CA ALA A 805 -29.34 23.21 2.74
C ALA A 805 -28.90 22.96 1.27
N ARG A 806 -29.73 23.33 0.27
CA ARG A 806 -29.48 23.04 -1.14
C ARG A 806 -29.48 24.28 -2.01
N PRO A 807 -28.44 24.53 -2.85
CA PRO A 807 -28.63 25.29 -4.08
C PRO A 807 -29.66 24.53 -4.92
N ALA A 808 -30.63 25.27 -5.53
CA ALA A 808 -31.64 24.67 -6.38
C ALA A 808 -30.99 23.75 -7.41
N PRO A 809 -31.55 22.52 -7.67
CA PRO A 809 -31.03 21.67 -8.73
C PRO A 809 -31.16 22.44 -10.05
N GLU A 810 -30.06 22.58 -10.77
CA GLU A 810 -30.11 23.02 -12.17
C GLU A 810 -31.09 22.11 -12.90
N ARG A 811 -32.21 22.66 -13.38
CA ARG A 811 -33.19 21.94 -14.19
C ARG A 811 -32.45 21.46 -15.43
N MET A 812 -32.14 20.17 -15.53
CA MET A 812 -31.80 19.57 -16.80
C MET A 812 -32.98 19.75 -17.74
N GLY A 813 -32.76 20.49 -18.81
CA GLY A 813 -33.68 20.64 -19.89
C GLY A 813 -34.09 19.24 -20.40
N SER A 814 -35.43 19.03 -20.38
CA SER A 814 -36.07 17.91 -21.07
C SER A 814 -35.90 18.08 -22.56
N ASN A 815 -34.79 17.53 -23.10
CA ASN A 815 -34.64 17.26 -24.53
C ASN A 815 -33.53 16.25 -24.72
N LEU A 816 -33.90 14.98 -24.75
CA LEU A 816 -33.30 13.93 -25.57
C LEU A 816 -34.19 12.69 -25.40
N LEU A 817 -35.16 12.63 -26.34
CA LEU A 817 -35.73 11.38 -26.80
C LEU A 817 -34.72 10.67 -27.67
#